data_a55dbf3d229a7d443fe04eb87670e16a
#
_entry.id   a55dbf3d229a7d443fe04eb87670e16a
#
_cell.length_a   1.000
_cell.length_b   1.000
_cell.length_c   1.000
_cell.angle_alpha   90.00
_cell.angle_beta   90.00
_cell.angle_gamma   90.00
#
_symmetry.space_group_name_H-M   'P 1'
#
loop_
_entity.id
_entity.type
_entity.pdbx_description
1 polymer ?
#
loop_
_entity_poly.entity_id
_entity_poly.type
_entity_poly.pdbx_seq_one_letter_code
_entity_poly.pdbx_strand_id
1 'polypeptide(L)'
;MDQLIAEDPIHIGPYRLIARLGAGGMGLVYLGRSEAGRTVAVKVVQAEHAQHPEFRKRFAREVAAARRVGGTWTAAVLDADTEAQVPWVATQYIPGPDLTTVVSKDFGPLPEHSVRTLANRLAAALQSVHGAGLIHRDLKPSNVLVTVDGPRVIDFGIARAMDSLAGDSLHTRTGMLIGSPGFMSPEQVRGLELTPASDVFCLGAVLVHAATGRLLFGATETGLNAHLFRIAEEEADLTGVPESLVDLVRACLHKDPAQRPTPADVAARTAADPDGEWLPGSVLAQLGRHAAQLLDFAPETRATQSDPRIPAQPQPADRPRPLPPQPAYTPTTPADRHPSAGFGPPPGPPVPSFPAGVQAPHPMRWWGLGMATLAQLLVLTGTSITNTALPAIYTDLGVSSSDDMRLFSTAYMLAFGVLLLLGGHLCDLAGRKRVFIIGSAGFAAAFVIAGLAPSAGLLILSSALQGMSAALLSSSALALVSAGFSDPKERGRAFGIYAAVAGGGLAFGMFASAWMVDSLSWRLCMYAAAALALLLAICAAPLVHDPHPVRTPARPDVPGLLFGTGGLTALAFGFDRAEVVYDGSTAGTAGWTTPLTLILLVGGALLLVAFAWRQASSPSPLVPALVLRDRNRVGSLLTLAFLGLGLLVTFLILTRYLQGVLGYPMVRSGMAMLPMAGAAVLASTQVSGRLCHRLAPRNLIVPGLLLTAVGLAILTGIDADSAYTAQILPGTLLIGFGAGLAFTPLFTTATDGIAPQDSGGTSAMVLAAQNLGSWAAWPLFGTVLASAISARLSDASGIPAPLVNAAKAGIPLSRHSLPESFSGRLDQVNKAVVSGYSVVLWWTVGLTLFASLLAGLLVTARAPKQ
;
A
#
# COMPACT_ATOMS: atom_id res chain seq x y z
N MET A 1 -17.29 -3.30 -15.65
CA MET A 1 -17.49 -2.02 -16.40
C MET A 1 -17.42 -0.89 -15.43
N ASP A 2 -16.62 0.13 -15.74
CA ASP A 2 -16.41 1.28 -14.86
C ASP A 2 -17.00 2.53 -15.52
N GLN A 3 -17.49 3.47 -14.71
CA GLN A 3 -17.97 4.75 -15.23
C GLN A 3 -16.80 5.55 -15.83
N LEU A 4 -17.12 6.38 -16.85
CA LEU A 4 -16.13 7.32 -17.38
C LEU A 4 -15.70 8.29 -16.27
N ILE A 5 -14.41 8.57 -16.20
CA ILE A 5 -13.86 9.60 -15.31
C ILE A 5 -13.75 10.93 -16.07
N ALA A 6 -13.55 12.02 -15.31
CA ALA A 6 -13.52 13.38 -15.89
C ALA A 6 -12.41 13.59 -16.95
N GLU A 7 -11.39 12.75 -16.93
CA GLU A 7 -10.26 12.80 -17.86
C GLU A 7 -10.47 11.94 -19.12
N ASP A 8 -11.55 11.15 -19.19
CA ASP A 8 -11.87 10.37 -20.36
C ASP A 8 -12.41 11.28 -21.47
N PRO A 9 -12.03 11.03 -22.74
CA PRO A 9 -12.62 11.72 -23.85
C PRO A 9 -14.13 11.39 -23.94
N ILE A 10 -14.92 12.39 -24.30
CA ILE A 10 -16.36 12.19 -24.50
C ILE A 10 -16.62 11.43 -25.81
N HIS A 11 -15.73 11.62 -26.81
CA HIS A 11 -15.80 10.99 -28.11
C HIS A 11 -14.43 10.50 -28.57
N ILE A 12 -14.44 9.39 -29.32
CA ILE A 12 -13.27 8.89 -30.07
C ILE A 12 -13.76 8.61 -31.48
N GLY A 13 -13.25 9.36 -32.47
CA GLY A 13 -13.80 9.32 -33.80
C GLY A 13 -15.30 9.59 -33.79
N PRO A 14 -16.13 8.80 -34.48
CA PRO A 14 -17.58 8.95 -34.53
C PRO A 14 -18.32 8.32 -33.33
N TYR A 15 -17.57 7.83 -32.31
CA TYR A 15 -18.17 7.10 -31.21
C TYR A 15 -18.22 7.92 -29.92
N ARG A 16 -19.44 8.13 -29.41
CA ARG A 16 -19.64 8.68 -28.06
C ARG A 16 -19.35 7.61 -27.03
N LEU A 17 -18.46 7.89 -26.06
CA LEU A 17 -18.10 6.96 -25.00
C LEU A 17 -19.16 6.90 -23.90
N ILE A 18 -19.37 5.69 -23.36
CA ILE A 18 -20.39 5.41 -22.34
C ILE A 18 -19.74 4.92 -21.05
N ALA A 19 -18.77 4.00 -21.14
CA ALA A 19 -18.11 3.39 -19.99
C ALA A 19 -16.72 2.90 -20.35
N ARG A 20 -15.88 2.61 -19.35
CA ARG A 20 -14.63 1.87 -19.51
C ARG A 20 -14.92 0.36 -19.43
N LEU A 21 -14.47 -0.39 -20.43
CA LEU A 21 -14.54 -1.86 -20.45
C LEU A 21 -13.32 -2.50 -19.77
N GLY A 22 -12.15 -1.84 -19.85
CA GLY A 22 -10.92 -2.33 -19.24
C GLY A 22 -9.70 -1.48 -19.58
N ALA A 23 -8.60 -1.76 -18.88
CA ALA A 23 -7.29 -1.20 -19.15
C ALA A 23 -6.29 -2.34 -19.28
N GLY A 24 -5.38 -2.28 -20.24
CA GLY A 24 -4.34 -3.28 -20.47
C GLY A 24 -3.02 -2.63 -20.88
N GLY A 25 -1.97 -3.43 -21.03
CA GLY A 25 -0.63 -2.96 -21.41
C GLY A 25 -0.57 -2.19 -22.74
N MET A 26 -1.60 -2.26 -23.57
CA MET A 26 -1.68 -1.60 -24.88
C MET A 26 -2.55 -0.35 -24.87
N GLY A 27 -3.31 -0.09 -23.83
CA GLY A 27 -4.21 1.07 -23.77
C GLY A 27 -5.52 0.81 -23.06
N LEU A 28 -6.44 1.73 -23.22
CA LEU A 28 -7.78 1.70 -22.62
C LEU A 28 -8.79 1.18 -23.65
N VAL A 29 -9.77 0.41 -23.17
CA VAL A 29 -10.90 -0.06 -23.97
C VAL A 29 -12.17 0.56 -23.42
N TYR A 30 -12.91 1.25 -24.30
CA TYR A 30 -14.14 1.93 -23.97
C TYR A 30 -15.35 1.27 -24.64
N LEU A 31 -16.47 1.30 -23.95
CA LEU A 31 -17.78 1.10 -24.56
C LEU A 31 -18.20 2.40 -25.24
N GLY A 32 -18.38 2.36 -26.55
CA GLY A 32 -18.80 3.51 -27.36
C GLY A 32 -20.13 3.22 -28.06
N ARG A 33 -20.79 4.27 -28.47
CA ARG A 33 -22.02 4.20 -29.30
C ARG A 33 -21.87 5.14 -30.49
N SER A 34 -22.16 4.63 -31.71
CA SER A 34 -22.21 5.44 -32.92
C SER A 34 -23.49 6.30 -32.94
N GLU A 35 -23.55 7.32 -33.82
CA GLU A 35 -24.75 8.13 -34.03
C GLU A 35 -25.96 7.28 -34.45
N ALA A 36 -25.73 6.19 -35.20
CA ALA A 36 -26.75 5.22 -35.56
C ALA A 36 -27.18 4.27 -34.42
N GLY A 37 -26.70 4.49 -33.17
CA GLY A 37 -27.07 3.70 -31.98
C GLY A 37 -26.33 2.39 -31.85
N ARG A 38 -25.36 2.05 -32.72
CA ARG A 38 -24.58 0.80 -32.63
C ARG A 38 -23.57 0.87 -31.53
N THR A 39 -23.57 -0.13 -30.64
CA THR A 39 -22.61 -0.26 -29.53
C THR A 39 -21.32 -0.94 -30.01
N VAL A 40 -20.17 -0.39 -29.66
CA VAL A 40 -18.84 -0.83 -30.08
C VAL A 40 -17.88 -0.85 -28.88
N ALA A 41 -16.83 -1.68 -28.97
CA ALA A 41 -15.66 -1.61 -28.08
C ALA A 41 -14.56 -0.81 -28.80
N VAL A 42 -14.17 0.34 -28.24
CA VAL A 42 -13.14 1.22 -28.81
C VAL A 42 -11.86 1.07 -28.02
N LYS A 43 -10.85 0.50 -28.63
CA LYS A 43 -9.51 0.34 -28.07
C LYS A 43 -8.61 1.48 -28.51
N VAL A 44 -8.04 2.18 -27.57
CA VAL A 44 -7.16 3.35 -27.79
C VAL A 44 -5.74 2.96 -27.47
N VAL A 45 -4.82 3.23 -28.40
CA VAL A 45 -3.38 2.98 -28.19
C VAL A 45 -2.83 4.01 -27.21
N GLN A 46 -1.88 3.60 -26.37
CA GLN A 46 -1.19 4.53 -25.47
C GLN A 46 -0.42 5.58 -26.27
N ALA A 47 -0.47 6.84 -25.83
CA ALA A 47 0.13 7.98 -26.52
C ALA A 47 1.66 7.83 -26.72
N GLU A 48 2.36 7.11 -25.83
CA GLU A 48 3.80 6.84 -25.96
C GLU A 48 4.11 6.02 -27.22
N HIS A 49 3.30 5.00 -27.49
CA HIS A 49 3.47 4.15 -28.67
C HIS A 49 3.05 4.86 -29.95
N ALA A 50 2.05 5.73 -29.85
CA ALA A 50 1.57 6.52 -30.98
C ALA A 50 2.63 7.49 -31.56
N GLN A 51 3.68 7.84 -30.83
CA GLN A 51 4.75 8.74 -31.28
C GLN A 51 5.76 8.08 -32.21
N HIS A 52 5.80 6.73 -32.27
CA HIS A 52 6.79 5.99 -33.08
C HIS A 52 6.25 5.68 -34.50
N PRO A 53 6.87 6.22 -35.58
CA PRO A 53 6.41 5.99 -36.95
C PRO A 53 6.36 4.53 -37.36
N GLU A 54 7.34 3.73 -36.91
CA GLU A 54 7.38 2.29 -37.17
C GLU A 54 6.24 1.53 -36.50
N PHE A 55 5.84 1.94 -35.28
CA PHE A 55 4.67 1.40 -34.61
C PHE A 55 3.40 1.68 -35.43
N ARG A 56 3.18 2.93 -35.89
CA ARG A 56 2.00 3.30 -36.69
C ARG A 56 1.89 2.48 -37.99
N LYS A 57 2.99 2.31 -38.71
CA LYS A 57 3.02 1.51 -39.95
C LYS A 57 2.62 0.06 -39.69
N ARG A 58 3.11 -0.53 -38.59
CA ARG A 58 2.77 -1.92 -38.21
C ARG A 58 1.34 -2.03 -37.72
N PHE A 59 0.90 -1.12 -36.84
CA PHE A 59 -0.46 -1.05 -36.37
C PHE A 59 -1.45 -0.94 -37.52
N ALA A 60 -1.18 -0.08 -38.50
CA ALA A 60 -2.00 0.06 -39.72
C ALA A 60 -2.07 -1.25 -40.54
N ARG A 61 -0.96 -1.99 -40.68
CA ARG A 61 -0.94 -3.30 -41.35
C ARG A 61 -1.74 -4.35 -40.58
N GLU A 62 -1.59 -4.40 -39.28
CA GLU A 62 -2.32 -5.35 -38.42
C GLU A 62 -3.82 -5.06 -38.40
N VAL A 63 -4.21 -3.79 -38.29
CA VAL A 63 -5.63 -3.38 -38.41
C VAL A 63 -6.19 -3.73 -39.79
N ALA A 64 -5.43 -3.49 -40.88
CA ALA A 64 -5.87 -3.85 -42.24
C ALA A 64 -6.04 -5.36 -42.42
N ALA A 65 -5.19 -6.18 -41.78
CA ALA A 65 -5.33 -7.62 -41.78
C ALA A 65 -6.49 -8.08 -40.87
N ALA A 66 -6.66 -7.47 -39.70
CA ALA A 66 -7.75 -7.77 -38.77
C ALA A 66 -9.13 -7.45 -39.36
N ARG A 67 -9.26 -6.42 -40.22
CA ARG A 67 -10.49 -6.14 -40.97
C ARG A 67 -10.90 -7.27 -41.92
N ARG A 68 -9.96 -8.12 -42.34
CA ARG A 68 -10.24 -9.28 -43.21
C ARG A 68 -10.63 -10.53 -42.42
N VAL A 69 -10.43 -10.52 -41.12
CA VAL A 69 -10.84 -11.63 -40.24
C VAL A 69 -12.37 -11.64 -40.21
N GLY A 70 -12.93 -12.63 -40.86
CA GLY A 70 -14.37 -12.95 -40.80
C GLY A 70 -14.59 -14.13 -39.86
N GLY A 71 -15.87 -14.42 -39.64
CA GLY A 71 -16.24 -15.62 -38.89
C GLY A 71 -17.15 -15.34 -37.69
N THR A 72 -17.92 -16.39 -37.36
CA THR A 72 -18.95 -16.30 -36.31
C THR A 72 -18.31 -16.17 -34.92
N TRP A 73 -17.08 -16.66 -34.73
CA TRP A 73 -16.47 -16.82 -33.40
C TRP A 73 -15.38 -15.77 -33.09
N THR A 74 -15.27 -14.71 -33.88
CA THR A 74 -14.33 -13.60 -33.70
C THR A 74 -15.08 -12.26 -33.59
N ALA A 75 -14.50 -11.29 -32.87
CA ALA A 75 -14.99 -9.92 -32.86
C ALA A 75 -14.56 -9.19 -34.14
N ALA A 76 -15.51 -8.77 -34.98
CA ALA A 76 -15.20 -8.06 -36.21
C ALA A 76 -14.66 -6.65 -35.92
N VAL A 77 -13.61 -6.24 -36.65
CA VAL A 77 -13.15 -4.85 -36.70
C VAL A 77 -14.13 -4.03 -37.54
N LEU A 78 -14.77 -3.03 -36.93
CA LEU A 78 -15.80 -2.22 -37.56
C LEU A 78 -15.22 -0.94 -38.15
N ASP A 79 -14.29 -0.32 -37.43
CA ASP A 79 -13.68 0.94 -37.82
C ASP A 79 -12.31 1.12 -37.14
N ALA A 80 -11.46 1.98 -37.68
CA ALA A 80 -10.18 2.34 -37.08
C ALA A 80 -9.63 3.60 -37.70
N ASP A 81 -8.94 4.41 -36.92
CA ASP A 81 -8.13 5.52 -37.40
C ASP A 81 -6.69 5.34 -36.89
N THR A 82 -5.81 4.92 -37.79
CA THR A 82 -4.40 4.68 -37.51
C THR A 82 -3.55 5.92 -37.62
N GLU A 83 -4.08 6.98 -38.25
CA GLU A 83 -3.40 8.26 -38.47
C GLU A 83 -3.80 9.31 -37.43
N ALA A 84 -4.86 9.06 -36.64
CA ALA A 84 -5.26 9.94 -35.54
C ALA A 84 -4.07 10.28 -34.63
N GLN A 85 -4.13 11.42 -33.96
CA GLN A 85 -3.11 11.81 -32.97
C GLN A 85 -2.87 10.68 -31.95
N VAL A 86 -3.94 10.04 -31.51
CA VAL A 86 -3.94 8.81 -30.74
C VAL A 86 -4.68 7.76 -31.55
N PRO A 87 -3.98 6.76 -32.14
CA PRO A 87 -4.61 5.72 -32.95
C PRO A 87 -5.60 4.89 -32.15
N TRP A 88 -6.69 4.51 -32.81
CA TRP A 88 -7.74 3.70 -32.19
C TRP A 88 -8.32 2.68 -33.16
N VAL A 89 -8.93 1.63 -32.62
CA VAL A 89 -9.68 0.63 -33.36
C VAL A 89 -11.00 0.36 -32.64
N ALA A 90 -12.09 0.32 -33.39
CA ALA A 90 -13.41 -0.03 -32.91
C ALA A 90 -13.79 -1.43 -33.42
N THR A 91 -14.12 -2.30 -32.49
CA THR A 91 -14.55 -3.68 -32.75
C THR A 91 -16.02 -3.85 -32.33
N GLN A 92 -16.63 -4.91 -32.82
CA GLN A 92 -17.95 -5.31 -32.38
C GLN A 92 -17.95 -5.51 -30.86
N TYR A 93 -18.85 -4.83 -30.15
CA TYR A 93 -19.07 -5.09 -28.74
C TYR A 93 -19.81 -6.42 -28.59
N ILE A 94 -19.28 -7.29 -27.73
CA ILE A 94 -19.84 -8.62 -27.44
C ILE A 94 -20.25 -8.64 -25.97
N PRO A 95 -21.56 -8.74 -25.69
CA PRO A 95 -22.06 -8.81 -24.32
C PRO A 95 -21.77 -10.19 -23.74
N GLY A 96 -20.99 -10.26 -22.66
CA GLY A 96 -20.67 -11.47 -21.94
C GLY A 96 -19.42 -11.34 -21.09
N PRO A 97 -19.28 -12.13 -20.02
CA PRO A 97 -18.06 -12.20 -19.23
C PRO A 97 -16.96 -12.92 -20.02
N ASP A 98 -15.71 -12.68 -19.64
CA ASP A 98 -14.59 -13.47 -20.13
C ASP A 98 -14.54 -14.86 -19.46
N LEU A 99 -13.89 -15.82 -20.11
CA LEU A 99 -13.79 -17.21 -19.66
C LEU A 99 -13.06 -17.33 -18.30
N THR A 100 -12.13 -16.42 -17.97
CA THR A 100 -11.50 -16.39 -16.63
C THR A 100 -12.54 -16.13 -15.57
N THR A 101 -13.41 -15.13 -15.79
CA THR A 101 -14.49 -14.79 -14.86
C THR A 101 -15.44 -15.96 -14.66
N VAL A 102 -15.86 -16.60 -15.75
CA VAL A 102 -16.77 -17.77 -15.68
C VAL A 102 -16.14 -18.92 -14.88
N VAL A 103 -14.89 -19.27 -15.17
CA VAL A 103 -14.24 -20.45 -14.58
C VAL A 103 -13.71 -20.19 -13.18
N SER A 104 -13.13 -19.00 -12.92
CA SER A 104 -12.44 -18.74 -11.66
C SER A 104 -13.29 -18.06 -10.60
N LYS A 105 -14.38 -17.36 -10.98
CA LYS A 105 -15.19 -16.57 -10.05
C LYS A 105 -16.65 -17.02 -9.97
N ASP A 106 -17.25 -17.33 -11.13
CA ASP A 106 -18.70 -17.42 -11.23
C ASP A 106 -19.25 -18.84 -11.13
N PHE A 107 -18.60 -19.79 -11.80
CA PHE A 107 -19.15 -21.15 -11.94
C PHE A 107 -18.19 -22.25 -11.50
N GLY A 108 -16.90 -22.17 -11.87
CA GLY A 108 -15.93 -23.24 -11.72
C GLY A 108 -15.60 -23.92 -13.05
N PRO A 109 -14.91 -25.09 -13.02
CA PRO A 109 -14.57 -25.87 -14.19
C PRO A 109 -15.80 -26.24 -15.04
N LEU A 110 -15.66 -26.11 -16.35
CA LEU A 110 -16.74 -26.40 -17.29
C LEU A 110 -16.87 -27.92 -17.53
N PRO A 111 -18.09 -28.43 -17.72
CA PRO A 111 -18.30 -29.85 -18.04
C PRO A 111 -17.76 -30.19 -19.43
N GLU A 112 -17.52 -31.50 -19.67
CA GLU A 112 -16.87 -32.03 -20.89
C GLU A 112 -17.50 -31.51 -22.20
N HIS A 113 -18.84 -31.53 -22.30
CA HIS A 113 -19.55 -31.10 -23.52
C HIS A 113 -19.28 -29.60 -23.79
N SER A 114 -19.22 -28.76 -22.75
CA SER A 114 -18.88 -27.35 -22.88
C SER A 114 -17.43 -27.14 -23.32
N VAL A 115 -16.48 -27.90 -22.73
CA VAL A 115 -15.06 -27.83 -23.12
C VAL A 115 -14.87 -28.30 -24.56
N ARG A 116 -15.58 -29.35 -24.99
CA ARG A 116 -15.53 -29.85 -26.37
C ARG A 116 -16.05 -28.81 -27.35
N THR A 117 -17.20 -28.20 -27.08
CA THR A 117 -17.77 -27.11 -27.88
C THR A 117 -16.88 -25.89 -27.92
N LEU A 118 -16.27 -25.53 -26.77
CA LEU A 118 -15.28 -24.47 -26.67
C LEU A 118 -14.07 -24.74 -27.59
N ALA A 119 -13.53 -25.95 -27.56
CA ALA A 119 -12.41 -26.37 -28.41
C ALA A 119 -12.74 -26.24 -29.89
N ASN A 120 -13.91 -26.75 -30.31
CA ASN A 120 -14.36 -26.67 -31.68
C ASN A 120 -14.48 -25.22 -32.20
N ARG A 121 -15.19 -24.38 -31.44
CA ARG A 121 -15.46 -23.01 -31.86
C ARG A 121 -14.22 -22.10 -31.77
N LEU A 122 -13.31 -22.31 -30.80
CA LEU A 122 -12.03 -21.62 -30.75
C LEU A 122 -11.10 -22.04 -31.88
N ALA A 123 -11.10 -23.31 -32.26
CA ALA A 123 -10.36 -23.80 -33.41
C ALA A 123 -10.87 -23.15 -34.72
N ALA A 124 -12.20 -23.03 -34.89
CA ALA A 124 -12.80 -22.32 -36.03
C ALA A 124 -12.46 -20.81 -36.02
N ALA A 125 -12.40 -20.18 -34.85
CA ALA A 125 -11.93 -18.80 -34.72
C ALA A 125 -10.47 -18.64 -35.17
N LEU A 126 -9.58 -19.55 -34.73
CA LEU A 126 -8.17 -19.56 -35.14
C LEU A 126 -8.01 -19.79 -36.64
N GLN A 127 -8.80 -20.70 -37.26
CA GLN A 127 -8.82 -20.84 -38.72
C GLN A 127 -9.10 -19.53 -39.43
N SER A 128 -10.09 -18.79 -38.96
CA SER A 128 -10.45 -17.48 -39.54
C SER A 128 -9.32 -16.45 -39.39
N VAL A 129 -8.65 -16.42 -38.23
CA VAL A 129 -7.51 -15.51 -37.95
C VAL A 129 -6.32 -15.89 -38.83
N HIS A 130 -5.94 -17.17 -38.87
CA HIS A 130 -4.81 -17.65 -39.65
C HIS A 130 -5.07 -17.50 -41.17
N GLY A 131 -6.32 -17.71 -41.62
CA GLY A 131 -6.73 -17.50 -43.01
C GLY A 131 -6.60 -16.05 -43.49
N ALA A 132 -6.65 -15.09 -42.58
CA ALA A 132 -6.37 -13.69 -42.87
C ALA A 132 -4.87 -13.32 -42.85
N GLY A 133 -3.99 -14.30 -42.57
CA GLY A 133 -2.52 -14.13 -42.48
C GLY A 133 -2.08 -13.54 -41.14
N LEU A 134 -2.90 -13.70 -40.11
CA LEU A 134 -2.60 -13.24 -38.74
C LEU A 134 -2.33 -14.43 -37.81
N ILE A 135 -1.56 -14.21 -36.76
CA ILE A 135 -1.39 -15.10 -35.61
C ILE A 135 -1.95 -14.33 -34.41
N HIS A 136 -2.74 -14.99 -33.54
CA HIS A 136 -3.39 -14.33 -32.38
C HIS A 136 -2.37 -13.87 -31.34
N ARG A 137 -1.42 -14.73 -30.98
CA ARG A 137 -0.25 -14.50 -30.10
C ARG A 137 -0.55 -14.29 -28.61
N ASP A 138 -1.75 -13.94 -28.23
CA ASP A 138 -2.16 -13.72 -26.83
C ASP A 138 -3.52 -14.39 -26.56
N LEU A 139 -3.72 -15.61 -27.06
CA LEU A 139 -4.91 -16.39 -26.75
C LEU A 139 -4.87 -16.87 -25.31
N LYS A 140 -5.81 -16.38 -24.52
CA LYS A 140 -5.94 -16.68 -23.09
C LYS A 140 -7.40 -16.56 -22.66
N PRO A 141 -7.81 -17.09 -21.51
CA PRO A 141 -9.20 -17.07 -21.07
C PRO A 141 -9.82 -15.66 -20.98
N SER A 142 -9.05 -14.61 -20.62
CA SER A 142 -9.54 -13.23 -20.59
C SER A 142 -9.79 -12.62 -21.99
N ASN A 143 -9.27 -13.24 -23.05
CA ASN A 143 -9.52 -12.82 -24.44
C ASN A 143 -10.57 -13.70 -25.15
N VAL A 144 -11.29 -14.55 -24.38
CA VAL A 144 -12.40 -15.37 -24.83
C VAL A 144 -13.67 -14.93 -24.08
N LEU A 145 -14.58 -14.26 -24.75
CA LEU A 145 -15.88 -13.86 -24.19
C LEU A 145 -16.87 -15.02 -24.34
N VAL A 146 -17.62 -15.27 -23.27
CA VAL A 146 -18.63 -16.33 -23.21
C VAL A 146 -20.00 -15.72 -23.48
N THR A 147 -20.66 -16.16 -24.55
CA THR A 147 -22.01 -15.71 -24.92
C THR A 147 -22.98 -16.90 -24.99
N VAL A 148 -24.28 -16.60 -25.09
CA VAL A 148 -25.32 -17.65 -25.21
C VAL A 148 -25.08 -18.52 -26.46
N ASP A 149 -24.67 -17.89 -27.58
CA ASP A 149 -24.46 -18.59 -28.86
C ASP A 149 -23.10 -19.30 -28.93
N GLY A 150 -22.14 -18.97 -28.08
CA GLY A 150 -20.79 -19.58 -28.09
C GLY A 150 -19.69 -18.64 -27.64
N PRO A 151 -18.43 -19.13 -27.60
CA PRO A 151 -17.27 -18.30 -27.29
C PRO A 151 -16.99 -17.32 -28.43
N ARG A 152 -16.48 -16.16 -28.10
CA ARG A 152 -16.01 -15.13 -29.03
C ARG A 152 -14.59 -14.72 -28.70
N VAL A 153 -13.70 -14.84 -29.66
CA VAL A 153 -12.29 -14.43 -29.52
C VAL A 153 -12.16 -12.95 -29.81
N ILE A 154 -11.48 -12.23 -28.90
CA ILE A 154 -11.20 -10.81 -29.01
C ILE A 154 -9.72 -10.52 -29.00
N ASP A 155 -9.32 -9.32 -29.43
CA ASP A 155 -7.93 -8.80 -29.32
C ASP A 155 -6.86 -9.62 -30.10
N PHE A 156 -7.18 -10.16 -31.27
CA PHE A 156 -6.23 -10.90 -32.09
C PHE A 156 -5.30 -9.99 -32.91
N GLY A 157 -4.01 -10.33 -32.93
CA GLY A 157 -3.00 -9.78 -33.87
C GLY A 157 -2.49 -8.37 -33.65
N ILE A 158 -3.20 -7.50 -32.90
CA ILE A 158 -2.88 -6.07 -32.74
C ILE A 158 -1.70 -5.82 -31.76
N ALA A 159 -1.19 -6.87 -31.15
CA ALA A 159 -0.20 -6.81 -30.07
C ALA A 159 1.27 -6.61 -30.54
N ARG A 160 1.64 -7.02 -31.75
CA ARG A 160 3.03 -7.10 -32.22
C ARG A 160 3.69 -5.76 -32.56
N ALA A 161 2.91 -4.70 -32.78
CA ALA A 161 3.49 -3.39 -33.05
C ALA A 161 4.50 -2.96 -31.94
N MET A 162 4.42 -3.59 -30.76
CA MET A 162 5.23 -3.31 -29.57
C MET A 162 6.51 -4.15 -29.44
N ASP A 163 6.48 -5.42 -29.87
CA ASP A 163 7.58 -6.37 -29.61
C ASP A 163 8.90 -5.99 -30.29
N SER A 164 8.84 -5.34 -31.43
CA SER A 164 10.02 -5.03 -32.23
C SER A 164 10.63 -3.65 -31.98
N LEU A 165 10.01 -2.81 -31.13
CA LEU A 165 10.66 -1.62 -30.60
C LEU A 165 11.61 -1.96 -29.44
N ALA A 166 11.50 -3.16 -28.89
CA ALA A 166 12.30 -3.63 -27.75
C ALA A 166 13.60 -4.35 -28.16
N GLY A 167 13.86 -4.55 -29.44
CA GLY A 167 15.03 -5.34 -29.93
C GLY A 167 15.02 -6.76 -29.34
N ASP A 168 15.26 -7.81 -30.09
CA ASP A 168 15.32 -9.25 -29.83
C ASP A 168 15.32 -9.82 -28.39
N SER A 169 14.80 -9.10 -27.40
CA SER A 169 14.69 -9.57 -26.02
C SER A 169 13.23 -9.55 -25.54
N LEU A 170 12.80 -10.65 -24.93
CA LEU A 170 11.52 -10.86 -24.21
C LEU A 170 11.21 -9.81 -23.14
N HIS A 171 12.12 -8.86 -22.93
CA HIS A 171 12.01 -7.82 -21.91
C HIS A 171 11.97 -6.45 -22.58
N THR A 172 10.90 -5.71 -22.38
CA THR A 172 10.91 -4.27 -22.68
C THR A 172 12.01 -3.58 -21.87
N ARG A 173 12.49 -2.41 -22.30
CA ARG A 173 13.41 -1.55 -21.53
C ARG A 173 12.90 -1.23 -20.12
N THR A 174 11.64 -1.47 -19.85
CA THR A 174 10.99 -1.33 -18.53
C THR A 174 10.97 -2.62 -17.71
N GLY A 175 11.49 -3.76 -18.24
CA GLY A 175 11.52 -5.03 -17.51
C GLY A 175 10.16 -5.71 -17.31
N MET A 176 9.10 -5.26 -18.00
CA MET A 176 7.78 -5.91 -18.00
C MET A 176 7.72 -6.98 -19.08
N LEU A 177 7.37 -8.19 -18.70
CA LEU A 177 7.03 -9.27 -19.64
C LEU A 177 5.68 -8.92 -20.29
N ILE A 178 5.65 -8.81 -21.62
CA ILE A 178 4.39 -8.57 -22.35
C ILE A 178 3.68 -9.92 -22.49
N GLY A 179 2.51 -10.07 -21.89
CA GLY A 179 1.65 -11.25 -21.96
C GLY A 179 1.29 -11.85 -20.59
N SER A 180 0.44 -12.87 -20.62
CA SER A 180 0.04 -13.66 -19.43
C SER A 180 0.87 -14.94 -19.39
N PRO A 181 1.91 -15.05 -18.53
CA PRO A 181 2.90 -16.14 -18.61
C PRO A 181 2.29 -17.55 -18.60
N GLY A 182 1.17 -17.75 -17.91
CA GLY A 182 0.55 -19.07 -17.75
C GLY A 182 -0.06 -19.69 -19.01
N PHE A 183 -0.14 -18.93 -20.12
CA PHE A 183 -0.75 -19.40 -21.39
C PHE A 183 0.21 -19.27 -22.57
N MET A 184 1.45 -18.84 -22.38
CA MET A 184 2.46 -18.68 -23.43
C MET A 184 2.92 -20.02 -23.95
N SER A 185 3.21 -20.08 -25.26
CA SER A 185 3.85 -21.24 -25.88
C SER A 185 5.36 -21.30 -25.57
N PRO A 186 6.02 -22.48 -25.67
CA PRO A 186 7.46 -22.62 -25.47
C PRO A 186 8.30 -21.69 -26.35
N GLU A 187 7.95 -21.55 -27.62
CA GLU A 187 8.62 -20.65 -28.56
C GLU A 187 8.45 -19.17 -28.20
N GLN A 188 7.27 -18.77 -27.64
CA GLN A 188 7.10 -17.41 -27.08
C GLN A 188 8.04 -17.18 -25.90
N VAL A 189 8.14 -18.15 -25.00
CA VAL A 189 9.01 -18.07 -23.83
C VAL A 189 10.49 -17.99 -24.23
N ARG A 190 10.88 -18.72 -25.26
CA ARG A 190 12.26 -18.75 -25.79
C ARG A 190 12.58 -17.59 -26.73
N GLY A 191 11.61 -16.74 -27.11
CA GLY A 191 11.80 -15.64 -28.05
C GLY A 191 12.03 -16.09 -29.49
N LEU A 192 11.55 -17.30 -29.86
CA LEU A 192 11.65 -17.84 -31.19
C LEU A 192 10.56 -17.26 -32.12
N GLU A 193 10.68 -17.56 -33.43
CA GLU A 193 9.67 -17.14 -34.40
C GLU A 193 8.32 -17.82 -34.12
N LEU A 194 7.25 -17.00 -34.07
CA LEU A 194 5.91 -17.49 -33.81
C LEU A 194 5.23 -17.94 -35.11
N THR A 195 4.56 -19.05 -35.01
CA THR A 195 3.81 -19.64 -36.11
C THR A 195 2.34 -19.84 -35.70
N PRO A 196 1.44 -20.19 -36.62
CA PRO A 196 0.06 -20.59 -36.28
C PRO A 196 -0.02 -21.71 -35.23
N ALA A 197 0.98 -22.58 -35.16
CA ALA A 197 1.06 -23.62 -34.14
C ALA A 197 1.27 -23.08 -32.71
N SER A 198 1.75 -21.84 -32.56
CA SER A 198 1.87 -21.18 -31.25
C SER A 198 0.51 -20.93 -30.64
N ASP A 199 -0.48 -20.50 -31.45
CA ASP A 199 -1.86 -20.31 -31.01
C ASP A 199 -2.54 -21.62 -30.63
N VAL A 200 -2.15 -22.75 -31.27
CA VAL A 200 -2.67 -24.07 -30.91
C VAL A 200 -2.18 -24.53 -29.54
N PHE A 201 -0.95 -24.20 -29.16
CA PHE A 201 -0.49 -24.42 -27.78
C PHE A 201 -1.31 -23.60 -26.78
N CYS A 202 -1.50 -22.31 -27.06
CA CYS A 202 -2.34 -21.44 -26.22
C CYS A 202 -3.78 -21.96 -26.12
N LEU A 203 -4.35 -22.49 -27.24
CA LEU A 203 -5.66 -23.15 -27.22
C LEU A 203 -5.67 -24.34 -26.25
N GLY A 204 -4.67 -25.21 -26.30
CA GLY A 204 -4.52 -26.32 -25.35
C GLY A 204 -4.50 -25.87 -23.90
N ALA A 205 -3.73 -24.79 -23.60
CA ALA A 205 -3.67 -24.20 -22.27
C ALA A 205 -5.03 -23.62 -21.80
N VAL A 206 -5.77 -22.99 -22.71
CA VAL A 206 -7.14 -22.47 -22.44
C VAL A 206 -8.11 -23.62 -22.14
N LEU A 207 -8.01 -24.74 -22.85
CA LEU A 207 -8.86 -25.92 -22.61
C LEU A 207 -8.60 -26.58 -21.25
N VAL A 208 -7.31 -26.70 -20.85
CA VAL A 208 -6.97 -27.18 -19.50
C VAL A 208 -7.56 -26.26 -18.45
N HIS A 209 -7.41 -24.93 -18.60
CA HIS A 209 -7.99 -23.98 -17.68
C HIS A 209 -9.53 -24.08 -17.61
N ALA A 210 -10.19 -24.23 -18.76
CA ALA A 210 -11.65 -24.37 -18.82
C ALA A 210 -12.14 -25.66 -18.13
N ALA A 211 -11.41 -26.77 -18.28
CA ALA A 211 -11.75 -28.06 -17.71
C ALA A 211 -11.42 -28.19 -16.22
N THR A 212 -10.38 -27.51 -15.72
CA THR A 212 -9.83 -27.74 -14.38
C THR A 212 -9.87 -26.54 -13.44
N GLY A 213 -10.04 -25.33 -13.97
CA GLY A 213 -9.88 -24.08 -13.24
C GLY A 213 -8.43 -23.75 -12.86
N ARG A 214 -7.45 -24.57 -13.29
CA ARG A 214 -6.03 -24.44 -12.92
C ARG A 214 -5.19 -23.90 -14.08
N LEU A 215 -4.04 -23.33 -13.73
CA LEU A 215 -3.00 -23.00 -14.72
C LEU A 215 -2.20 -24.24 -15.08
N LEU A 216 -1.85 -24.39 -16.35
CA LEU A 216 -1.21 -25.55 -16.94
C LEU A 216 0.07 -26.02 -16.24
N PHE A 217 0.89 -25.08 -15.76
CA PHE A 217 2.15 -25.35 -15.06
C PHE A 217 2.14 -24.87 -13.61
N GLY A 218 0.95 -24.86 -12.97
CA GLY A 218 0.75 -24.45 -11.58
C GLY A 218 0.88 -22.93 -11.36
N ALA A 219 0.72 -22.53 -10.10
CA ALA A 219 0.81 -21.13 -9.74
C ALA A 219 2.24 -20.57 -9.90
N THR A 220 2.35 -19.27 -10.18
CA THR A 220 3.62 -18.56 -10.36
C THR A 220 4.38 -18.32 -9.03
N GLU A 221 4.00 -18.99 -7.97
CA GLU A 221 4.55 -18.80 -6.61
C GLU A 221 6.05 -19.11 -6.50
N THR A 222 6.58 -19.97 -7.37
CA THR A 222 8.01 -20.34 -7.42
C THR A 222 8.90 -19.32 -8.15
N GLY A 223 8.32 -18.20 -8.61
CA GLY A 223 9.01 -17.16 -9.37
C GLY A 223 8.86 -17.28 -10.88
N LEU A 224 8.80 -16.12 -11.56
CA LEU A 224 8.52 -16.03 -12.99
C LEU A 224 9.46 -16.89 -13.85
N ASN A 225 10.77 -16.84 -13.60
CA ASN A 225 11.76 -17.58 -14.41
C ASN A 225 11.59 -19.11 -14.27
N ALA A 226 11.26 -19.60 -13.07
CA ALA A 226 10.97 -21.01 -12.85
C ALA A 226 9.69 -21.43 -13.59
N HIS A 227 8.67 -20.56 -13.63
CA HIS A 227 7.45 -20.79 -14.38
C HIS A 227 7.68 -20.82 -15.90
N LEU A 228 8.47 -19.87 -16.43
CA LEU A 228 8.86 -19.85 -17.83
C LEU A 228 9.69 -21.08 -18.21
N PHE A 229 10.58 -21.54 -17.33
CA PHE A 229 11.33 -22.77 -17.54
C PHE A 229 10.41 -24.00 -17.62
N ARG A 230 9.40 -24.09 -16.72
CA ARG A 230 8.41 -25.18 -16.76
C ARG A 230 7.62 -25.19 -18.08
N ILE A 231 7.21 -24.03 -18.57
CA ILE A 231 6.53 -23.92 -19.88
C ILE A 231 7.43 -24.42 -21.00
N ALA A 232 8.70 -24.10 -20.95
CA ALA A 232 9.65 -24.46 -22.02
C ALA A 232 10.04 -25.94 -22.00
N GLU A 233 10.19 -26.57 -20.80
CA GLU A 233 10.88 -27.87 -20.67
C GLU A 233 10.01 -28.94 -20.01
N GLU A 234 9.09 -28.64 -19.08
CA GLU A 234 8.33 -29.64 -18.33
C GLU A 234 7.06 -30.06 -19.06
N GLU A 235 6.63 -31.32 -18.87
CA GLU A 235 5.35 -31.79 -19.36
C GLU A 235 4.17 -31.12 -18.61
N ALA A 236 3.05 -30.98 -19.31
CA ALA A 236 1.85 -30.36 -18.80
C ALA A 236 1.10 -31.31 -17.86
N ASP A 237 0.63 -30.79 -16.71
CA ASP A 237 -0.28 -31.53 -15.84
C ASP A 237 -1.71 -31.50 -16.40
N LEU A 238 -2.17 -32.65 -16.89
CA LEU A 238 -3.50 -32.85 -17.46
C LEU A 238 -4.50 -33.46 -16.47
N THR A 239 -4.16 -33.52 -15.18
CA THR A 239 -5.02 -34.08 -14.15
C THR A 239 -6.34 -33.28 -14.03
N GLY A 240 -7.46 -33.95 -14.27
CA GLY A 240 -8.80 -33.32 -14.25
C GLY A 240 -9.34 -32.89 -15.61
N VAL A 241 -8.56 -33.06 -16.70
CA VAL A 241 -9.07 -32.94 -18.06
C VAL A 241 -9.91 -34.18 -18.38
N PRO A 242 -11.11 -34.07 -19.02
CA PRO A 242 -11.91 -35.19 -19.42
C PRO A 242 -11.15 -36.19 -20.28
N GLU A 243 -11.29 -37.48 -20.01
CA GLU A 243 -10.49 -38.55 -20.62
C GLU A 243 -10.57 -38.54 -22.16
N SER A 244 -11.75 -38.22 -22.71
CA SER A 244 -11.99 -38.10 -24.14
C SER A 244 -11.24 -36.95 -24.84
N LEU A 245 -10.76 -35.95 -24.07
CA LEU A 245 -10.06 -34.77 -24.55
C LEU A 245 -8.55 -34.80 -24.24
N VAL A 246 -8.09 -35.69 -23.34
CA VAL A 246 -6.69 -35.73 -22.90
C VAL A 246 -5.69 -35.86 -24.07
N ASP A 247 -5.94 -36.77 -25.01
CA ASP A 247 -5.01 -36.98 -26.14
C ASP A 247 -4.98 -35.80 -27.10
N LEU A 248 -6.12 -35.14 -27.31
CA LEU A 248 -6.19 -33.93 -28.12
C LEU A 248 -5.42 -32.77 -27.47
N VAL A 249 -5.68 -32.56 -26.16
CA VAL A 249 -5.04 -31.50 -25.39
C VAL A 249 -3.52 -31.73 -25.31
N ARG A 250 -3.09 -32.97 -25.05
CA ARG A 250 -1.68 -33.37 -25.07
C ARG A 250 -1.01 -33.07 -26.42
N ALA A 251 -1.68 -33.41 -27.53
CA ALA A 251 -1.15 -33.09 -28.87
C ALA A 251 -1.06 -31.57 -29.09
N CYS A 252 -2.02 -30.76 -28.68
CA CYS A 252 -1.95 -29.31 -28.76
C CYS A 252 -0.78 -28.74 -27.95
N LEU A 253 -0.45 -29.32 -26.78
CA LEU A 253 0.59 -28.88 -25.87
C LEU A 253 1.97 -29.46 -26.14
N HIS A 254 2.16 -30.11 -27.31
CA HIS A 254 3.47 -30.63 -27.70
C HIS A 254 4.52 -29.51 -27.75
N LYS A 255 5.74 -29.76 -27.25
CA LYS A 255 6.79 -28.74 -27.19
C LYS A 255 7.29 -28.31 -28.56
N ASP A 256 7.42 -29.28 -29.50
CA ASP A 256 7.75 -29.01 -30.90
C ASP A 256 6.49 -28.50 -31.65
N PRO A 257 6.50 -27.28 -32.21
CA PRO A 257 5.37 -26.72 -32.96
C PRO A 257 4.96 -27.58 -34.15
N ALA A 258 5.90 -28.30 -34.77
CA ALA A 258 5.63 -29.15 -35.94
C ALA A 258 4.80 -30.41 -35.61
N GLN A 259 4.77 -30.83 -34.35
CA GLN A 259 4.00 -32.00 -33.87
C GLN A 259 2.60 -31.65 -33.43
N ARG A 260 2.23 -30.35 -33.41
CA ARG A 260 0.91 -29.92 -33.00
C ARG A 260 -0.12 -30.07 -34.12
N PRO A 261 -1.37 -30.43 -33.80
CA PRO A 261 -2.43 -30.50 -34.80
C PRO A 261 -2.72 -29.11 -35.40
N THR A 262 -3.25 -29.06 -36.60
CA THR A 262 -3.77 -27.80 -37.16
C THR A 262 -5.10 -27.43 -36.49
N PRO A 263 -5.53 -26.15 -36.49
CA PRO A 263 -6.85 -25.79 -36.01
C PRO A 263 -7.98 -26.53 -36.73
N ALA A 264 -7.80 -26.95 -38.02
CA ALA A 264 -8.76 -27.77 -38.75
C ALA A 264 -8.87 -29.18 -38.15
N ASP A 265 -7.73 -29.80 -37.77
CA ASP A 265 -7.72 -31.13 -37.13
C ASP A 265 -8.39 -31.06 -35.74
N VAL A 266 -8.15 -29.98 -34.97
CA VAL A 266 -8.81 -29.77 -33.67
C VAL A 266 -10.32 -29.67 -33.85
N ALA A 267 -10.79 -28.87 -34.81
CA ALA A 267 -12.21 -28.71 -35.10
C ALA A 267 -12.85 -30.05 -35.55
N ALA A 268 -12.19 -30.82 -36.39
CA ALA A 268 -12.67 -32.13 -36.86
C ALA A 268 -12.80 -33.14 -35.69
N ARG A 269 -11.79 -33.16 -34.78
CA ARG A 269 -11.76 -34.08 -33.62
C ARG A 269 -12.71 -33.68 -32.49
N THR A 270 -13.22 -32.44 -32.50
CA THR A 270 -14.13 -31.90 -31.49
C THR A 270 -15.50 -31.58 -32.06
N ALA A 271 -15.85 -32.11 -33.21
CA ALA A 271 -17.17 -31.92 -33.82
C ALA A 271 -18.26 -32.19 -32.75
N ALA A 272 -19.04 -31.17 -32.45
CA ALA A 272 -20.11 -31.19 -31.45
C ALA A 272 -21.47 -31.20 -32.17
N ASP A 273 -22.49 -31.69 -31.49
CA ASP A 273 -23.87 -31.61 -31.98
C ASP A 273 -24.26 -30.14 -32.17
N PRO A 274 -24.67 -29.71 -33.38
CA PRO A 274 -25.04 -28.34 -33.68
C PRO A 274 -26.15 -27.80 -32.77
N ASP A 275 -27.05 -28.65 -32.31
CA ASP A 275 -28.24 -28.32 -31.54
C ASP A 275 -28.06 -28.59 -30.02
N GLY A 276 -26.89 -29.06 -29.61
CA GLY A 276 -26.59 -29.33 -28.20
C GLY A 276 -26.41 -28.03 -27.37
N GLU A 277 -26.96 -28.01 -26.15
CA GLU A 277 -26.69 -26.95 -25.17
C GLU A 277 -25.17 -26.91 -24.88
N TRP A 278 -24.53 -25.76 -25.15
CA TRP A 278 -23.08 -25.66 -24.95
C TRP A 278 -22.68 -25.19 -23.54
N LEU A 279 -23.59 -24.57 -22.78
CA LEU A 279 -23.36 -24.09 -21.42
C LEU A 279 -24.37 -24.66 -20.44
N PRO A 280 -23.96 -24.93 -19.21
CA PRO A 280 -24.89 -25.25 -18.11
C PRO A 280 -25.92 -24.13 -17.90
N GLY A 281 -27.15 -24.46 -17.53
CA GLY A 281 -28.24 -23.51 -17.31
C GLY A 281 -27.92 -22.43 -16.25
N SER A 282 -27.09 -22.74 -15.27
CA SER A 282 -26.60 -21.78 -14.25
C SER A 282 -25.71 -20.69 -14.86
N VAL A 283 -24.86 -21.03 -15.84
CA VAL A 283 -24.04 -20.04 -16.58
C VAL A 283 -24.93 -19.19 -17.47
N LEU A 284 -25.93 -19.77 -18.14
CA LEU A 284 -26.91 -19.04 -18.95
C LEU A 284 -27.71 -18.03 -18.11
N ALA A 285 -28.15 -18.42 -16.91
CA ALA A 285 -28.83 -17.51 -15.99
C ALA A 285 -27.94 -16.32 -15.56
N GLN A 286 -26.66 -16.53 -15.48
CA GLN A 286 -25.67 -15.52 -15.14
C GLN A 286 -25.40 -14.55 -16.30
N LEU A 287 -25.35 -15.07 -17.53
CA LEU A 287 -25.29 -14.25 -18.74
C LEU A 287 -26.51 -13.32 -18.85
N GLY A 288 -27.71 -13.83 -18.47
CA GLY A 288 -28.92 -13.01 -18.40
C GLY A 288 -28.82 -11.85 -17.41
N ARG A 289 -28.26 -12.07 -16.23
CA ARG A 289 -28.00 -11.01 -15.23
C ARG A 289 -26.98 -9.97 -15.75
N HIS A 290 -25.92 -10.41 -16.41
CA HIS A 290 -24.95 -9.50 -17.02
C HIS A 290 -25.57 -8.63 -18.12
N ALA A 291 -26.44 -9.22 -18.97
CA ALA A 291 -27.16 -8.47 -20.00
C ALA A 291 -28.13 -7.45 -19.39
N ALA A 292 -28.80 -7.76 -18.29
CA ALA A 292 -29.68 -6.83 -17.56
C ALA A 292 -28.90 -5.62 -17.01
N GLN A 293 -27.71 -5.84 -16.43
CA GLN A 293 -26.85 -4.76 -15.91
C GLN A 293 -26.41 -3.77 -17.01
N LEU A 294 -26.31 -4.22 -18.26
CA LEU A 294 -25.99 -3.34 -19.38
C LEU A 294 -27.11 -2.34 -19.69
N LEU A 295 -28.35 -2.65 -19.41
CA LEU A 295 -29.49 -1.77 -19.59
C LEU A 295 -29.47 -0.58 -18.61
N ASP A 296 -28.88 -0.78 -17.42
CA ASP A 296 -28.73 0.25 -16.38
C ASP A 296 -27.71 1.34 -16.79
N PHE A 297 -26.82 1.06 -17.76
CA PHE A 297 -25.88 2.03 -18.34
C PHE A 297 -26.46 2.81 -19.54
N ALA A 298 -27.74 2.63 -19.89
CA ALA A 298 -28.38 3.46 -20.89
C ALA A 298 -28.49 4.91 -20.35
N PRO A 299 -28.00 5.94 -21.05
CA PRO A 299 -28.17 7.30 -20.57
C PRO A 299 -29.67 7.61 -20.46
N GLU A 300 -30.13 8.02 -19.30
CA GLU A 300 -31.42 8.65 -19.14
C GLU A 300 -31.49 9.80 -20.14
N THR A 301 -32.44 9.71 -21.09
CA THR A 301 -32.80 10.82 -21.91
C THR A 301 -33.29 11.89 -20.93
N ARG A 302 -32.49 12.92 -20.68
CA ARG A 302 -32.94 14.08 -19.91
C ARG A 302 -34.16 14.62 -20.70
N ALA A 303 -35.35 14.27 -20.21
CA ALA A 303 -36.55 14.97 -20.56
C ALA A 303 -36.30 16.44 -20.20
N THR A 304 -36.31 17.27 -21.20
CA THR A 304 -36.27 18.72 -21.06
C THR A 304 -37.40 19.09 -20.11
N GLN A 305 -37.05 19.54 -18.90
CA GLN A 305 -38.00 20.16 -18.01
C GLN A 305 -38.54 21.40 -18.70
N SER A 306 -39.75 21.28 -19.25
CA SER A 306 -40.56 22.40 -19.68
C SER A 306 -41.01 23.19 -18.44
N ASP A 307 -40.68 24.46 -18.42
CA ASP A 307 -41.07 25.49 -17.46
C ASP A 307 -42.60 25.52 -17.34
N PRO A 308 -43.20 25.43 -16.13
CA PRO A 308 -44.66 25.40 -15.98
C PRO A 308 -45.27 26.82 -15.84
N ARG A 309 -45.28 27.60 -16.91
CA ARG A 309 -46.07 28.83 -16.95
C ARG A 309 -46.45 29.21 -18.38
N ILE A 310 -47.51 28.65 -18.91
CA ILE A 310 -48.47 29.29 -19.88
C ILE A 310 -49.59 28.28 -20.11
N PRO A 311 -50.91 28.71 -19.97
CA PRO A 311 -52.04 27.79 -20.13
C PRO A 311 -52.39 27.54 -21.61
N ALA A 312 -52.77 26.31 -21.88
CA ALA A 312 -53.18 25.85 -23.21
C ALA A 312 -54.51 26.44 -23.65
N GLN A 313 -54.55 26.86 -24.94
CA GLN A 313 -55.78 27.01 -25.71
C GLN A 313 -55.91 25.93 -26.80
N PRO A 314 -57.11 25.46 -27.13
CA PRO A 314 -57.30 24.26 -27.95
C PRO A 314 -57.24 24.51 -29.44
N GLN A 315 -56.64 23.52 -30.15
CA GLN A 315 -56.60 23.44 -31.62
C GLN A 315 -57.90 22.87 -32.20
N PRO A 316 -58.28 23.27 -33.45
CA PRO A 316 -59.06 22.45 -34.34
C PRO A 316 -58.18 21.78 -35.42
N ALA A 317 -58.58 20.55 -35.75
CA ALA A 317 -58.05 19.76 -36.84
C ALA A 317 -58.34 20.34 -38.18
N ASP A 318 -57.43 20.30 -39.19
CA ASP A 318 -57.64 19.71 -40.49
C ASP A 318 -56.52 19.85 -41.53
N ARG A 319 -56.28 18.72 -42.23
CA ARG A 319 -55.86 18.53 -43.66
C ARG A 319 -54.43 18.67 -44.10
N PRO A 320 -53.92 17.77 -44.94
CA PRO A 320 -52.57 17.65 -45.40
C PRO A 320 -52.22 18.58 -46.57
N ARG A 321 -50.98 19.04 -46.61
CA ARG A 321 -50.43 19.84 -47.72
C ARG A 321 -49.12 19.27 -48.26
N PRO A 322 -48.88 19.40 -49.57
CA PRO A 322 -47.84 18.68 -50.30
C PRO A 322 -46.42 19.32 -50.22
N LEU A 323 -45.44 18.53 -50.57
CA LEU A 323 -44.03 18.87 -50.72
C LEU A 323 -43.79 19.96 -51.80
N PRO A 324 -42.83 20.88 -51.55
CA PRO A 324 -42.25 21.70 -52.62
C PRO A 324 -40.85 21.19 -53.02
N PRO A 325 -40.42 21.50 -54.25
CA PRO A 325 -39.32 20.89 -54.98
C PRO A 325 -37.97 21.52 -54.68
N GLN A 326 -36.92 20.73 -54.91
CA GLN A 326 -35.50 21.15 -54.86
C GLN A 326 -35.18 22.17 -55.95
N PRO A 327 -34.25 23.13 -55.68
CA PRO A 327 -33.54 23.83 -56.72
C PRO A 327 -32.08 23.38 -56.90
N ALA A 328 -31.72 23.46 -58.15
CA ALA A 328 -30.49 23.01 -58.74
C ALA A 328 -29.27 23.87 -58.43
N TYR A 329 -28.11 23.21 -58.60
CA TYR A 329 -26.76 23.77 -58.61
C TYR A 329 -26.55 24.89 -59.64
N THR A 330 -25.73 25.88 -59.24
CA THR A 330 -24.83 26.59 -60.18
C THR A 330 -23.55 27.09 -59.45
N PRO A 331 -22.39 26.98 -60.09
CA PRO A 331 -21.10 27.35 -59.47
C PRO A 331 -20.63 28.75 -59.82
N THR A 332 -19.96 29.45 -58.93
CA THR A 332 -19.10 30.59 -59.31
C THR A 332 -17.94 30.79 -58.33
N THR A 333 -16.76 30.81 -58.89
CA THR A 333 -15.45 31.27 -58.37
C THR A 333 -15.23 32.74 -58.69
N PRO A 334 -14.12 33.43 -58.38
CA PRO A 334 -13.45 33.69 -57.05
C PRO A 334 -13.21 35.20 -56.86
N ALA A 335 -12.74 35.65 -55.75
CA ALA A 335 -11.71 36.74 -55.64
C ALA A 335 -11.52 37.26 -54.23
N ASP A 336 -10.26 37.17 -53.81
CA ASP A 336 -9.40 38.09 -53.04
C ASP A 336 -9.95 38.96 -51.91
N ARG A 337 -9.42 38.81 -50.72
CA ARG A 337 -8.54 39.80 -49.99
C ARG A 337 -8.25 39.40 -48.57
N HIS A 338 -6.92 39.35 -48.29
CA HIS A 338 -6.36 39.38 -46.92
C HIS A 338 -6.68 40.74 -46.24
N PRO A 339 -6.68 40.78 -44.89
CA PRO A 339 -5.52 41.35 -44.24
C PRO A 339 -5.03 40.66 -42.94
N SER A 340 -3.71 40.65 -42.86
CA SER A 340 -2.75 40.91 -41.75
C SER A 340 -2.95 40.26 -40.39
N ALA A 341 -2.06 39.37 -40.13
CA ALA A 341 -1.19 39.05 -39.01
C ALA A 341 -1.35 39.83 -37.69
N GLY A 342 -1.72 39.11 -36.66
CA GLY A 342 -1.42 39.44 -35.28
C GLY A 342 -0.43 38.39 -34.72
N PHE A 343 0.76 38.80 -34.39
CA PHE A 343 1.78 38.00 -33.71
C PHE A 343 1.30 37.64 -32.28
N GLY A 344 0.98 36.39 -32.05
CA GLY A 344 0.90 35.80 -30.71
C GLY A 344 2.32 35.45 -30.20
N PRO A 345 2.53 35.39 -28.89
CA PRO A 345 3.84 35.03 -28.31
C PRO A 345 4.24 33.61 -28.72
N PRO A 346 5.56 33.33 -28.82
CA PRO A 346 6.07 32.03 -29.25
C PRO A 346 5.64 30.91 -28.28
N PRO A 347 5.35 29.71 -28.80
CA PRO A 347 5.00 28.58 -27.95
C PRO A 347 6.19 28.24 -27.04
N GLY A 348 5.94 28.18 -25.73
CA GLY A 348 6.89 27.72 -24.74
C GLY A 348 7.34 26.27 -25.02
N PRO A 349 8.45 25.83 -24.48
CA PRO A 349 8.98 24.48 -24.71
C PRO A 349 7.91 23.44 -24.34
N PRO A 350 7.80 22.32 -25.09
CA PRO A 350 6.79 21.31 -24.84
C PRO A 350 6.95 20.74 -23.43
N VAL A 351 5.88 20.86 -22.65
CA VAL A 351 5.78 20.21 -21.33
C VAL A 351 5.74 18.70 -21.60
N PRO A 352 6.58 17.90 -20.97
CA PRO A 352 6.54 16.45 -21.18
C PRO A 352 5.17 15.90 -20.78
N SER A 353 4.47 15.32 -21.76
CA SER A 353 3.18 14.64 -21.55
C SER A 353 3.42 13.30 -20.86
N PHE A 354 2.87 13.13 -19.66
CA PHE A 354 2.91 11.88 -18.91
C PHE A 354 1.77 10.94 -19.35
N PRO A 355 1.96 9.60 -19.26
CA PRO A 355 0.93 8.65 -19.69
C PRO A 355 -0.34 8.78 -18.86
N ALA A 356 -1.49 8.67 -19.51
CA ALA A 356 -2.80 8.70 -18.87
C ALA A 356 -2.93 7.53 -17.87
N GLY A 357 -2.96 7.86 -16.58
CA GLY A 357 -3.00 6.91 -15.47
C GLY A 357 -1.90 7.13 -14.43
N VAL A 358 -0.78 7.77 -14.79
CA VAL A 358 0.18 8.34 -13.87
C VAL A 358 0.01 9.85 -13.98
N GLN A 359 -0.70 10.45 -13.06
CA GLN A 359 -0.75 11.91 -12.98
C GLN A 359 0.67 12.44 -12.95
N ALA A 360 0.95 13.44 -13.78
CA ALA A 360 2.21 14.15 -13.71
C ALA A 360 2.49 14.49 -12.25
N PRO A 361 3.67 14.12 -11.71
CA PRO A 361 3.95 14.33 -10.30
C PRO A 361 3.78 15.81 -9.98
N HIS A 362 2.81 16.12 -9.12
CA HIS A 362 2.49 17.50 -8.75
C HIS A 362 3.74 18.19 -8.19
N PRO A 363 4.11 19.39 -8.63
CA PRO A 363 5.34 20.05 -8.21
C PRO A 363 5.40 20.27 -6.69
N MET A 364 4.24 20.36 -6.03
CA MET A 364 4.16 20.56 -4.58
C MET A 364 4.23 19.25 -3.75
N ARG A 365 4.42 18.05 -4.33
CA ARG A 365 4.51 16.79 -3.57
C ARG A 365 5.61 16.77 -2.50
N TRP A 366 6.74 17.43 -2.77
CA TRP A 366 7.84 17.58 -1.82
C TRP A 366 7.48 18.48 -0.63
N TRP A 367 6.64 19.50 -0.85
CA TRP A 367 6.05 20.28 0.25
C TRP A 367 5.11 19.42 1.10
N GLY A 368 4.29 18.55 0.46
CA GLY A 368 3.48 17.55 1.16
C GLY A 368 4.33 16.60 2.02
N LEU A 369 5.48 16.14 1.51
CA LEU A 369 6.45 15.36 2.29
C LEU A 369 7.01 16.19 3.46
N GLY A 370 7.38 17.46 3.24
CA GLY A 370 7.85 18.36 4.28
C GLY A 370 6.81 18.53 5.40
N MET A 371 5.54 18.72 5.04
CA MET A 371 4.45 18.80 6.01
C MET A 371 4.25 17.47 6.77
N ALA A 372 4.30 16.33 6.08
CA ALA A 372 4.15 15.01 6.70
C ALA A 372 5.29 14.69 7.67
N THR A 373 6.53 15.02 7.31
CA THR A 373 7.71 14.83 8.19
C THR A 373 7.70 15.76 9.37
N LEU A 374 7.31 17.04 9.18
CA LEU A 374 7.15 18.00 10.28
C LEU A 374 6.02 17.58 11.24
N ALA A 375 4.93 17.04 10.71
CA ALA A 375 3.84 16.50 11.52
C ALA A 375 4.31 15.32 12.40
N GLN A 376 5.06 14.39 11.82
CA GLN A 376 5.61 13.26 12.56
C GLN A 376 6.62 13.72 13.63
N LEU A 377 7.47 14.70 13.31
CA LEU A 377 8.41 15.29 14.27
C LEU A 377 7.65 15.99 15.41
N LEU A 378 6.59 16.72 15.09
CA LEU A 378 5.74 17.38 16.08
C LEU A 378 5.05 16.39 17.04
N VAL A 379 4.55 15.25 16.52
CA VAL A 379 3.97 14.19 17.36
C VAL A 379 5.02 13.62 18.32
N LEU A 380 6.24 13.32 17.84
CA LEU A 380 7.32 12.80 18.68
C LEU A 380 7.83 13.83 19.70
N THR A 381 7.96 15.10 19.29
CA THR A 381 8.37 16.18 20.19
C THR A 381 7.28 16.49 21.21
N GLY A 382 6.01 16.47 20.80
CA GLY A 382 4.86 16.68 21.70
C GLY A 382 4.79 15.65 22.81
N THR A 383 4.98 14.37 22.52
CA THR A 383 5.09 13.32 23.54
C THR A 383 6.29 13.54 24.46
N SER A 384 7.42 13.99 23.89
CA SER A 384 8.62 14.31 24.68
C SER A 384 8.39 15.53 25.61
N ILE A 385 7.76 16.61 25.12
CA ILE A 385 7.41 17.80 25.92
C ILE A 385 6.54 17.37 27.11
N THR A 386 5.51 16.59 26.84
CA THR A 386 4.58 16.10 27.85
C THR A 386 5.32 15.34 28.95
N ASN A 387 6.17 14.38 28.59
CA ASN A 387 6.92 13.59 29.56
C ASN A 387 7.99 14.41 30.32
N THR A 388 8.67 15.32 29.65
CA THR A 388 9.73 16.17 30.24
C THR A 388 9.15 17.21 31.18
N ALA A 389 7.97 17.74 30.89
CA ALA A 389 7.29 18.73 31.70
C ALA A 389 6.57 18.14 32.94
N LEU A 390 6.34 16.82 32.98
CA LEU A 390 5.59 16.14 34.04
C LEU A 390 6.03 16.54 35.47
N PRO A 391 7.33 16.52 35.84
CA PRO A 391 7.73 16.92 37.20
C PRO A 391 7.36 18.36 37.52
N ALA A 392 7.55 19.29 36.59
CA ALA A 392 7.21 20.71 36.78
C ALA A 392 5.68 20.92 36.87
N ILE A 393 4.90 20.14 36.07
CA ILE A 393 3.44 20.18 36.10
C ILE A 393 2.93 19.70 37.45
N TYR A 394 3.48 18.62 38.01
CA TYR A 394 3.02 18.06 39.28
C TYR A 394 3.30 19.01 40.46
N THR A 395 4.48 19.63 40.46
CA THR A 395 4.82 20.62 41.48
C THR A 395 3.94 21.84 41.39
N ASP A 396 3.64 22.33 40.19
CA ASP A 396 2.82 23.53 39.97
C ASP A 396 1.32 23.31 40.30
N LEU A 397 0.79 22.13 40.01
CA LEU A 397 -0.61 21.79 40.27
C LEU A 397 -0.85 21.07 41.60
N GLY A 398 0.18 20.84 42.40
CA GLY A 398 0.09 20.15 43.69
C GLY A 398 -0.42 18.71 43.57
N VAL A 399 -0.16 18.01 42.45
CA VAL A 399 -0.60 16.65 42.22
C VAL A 399 0.35 15.69 42.95
N SER A 400 -0.15 15.05 43.99
CA SER A 400 0.61 14.06 44.78
C SER A 400 0.18 12.60 44.49
N SER A 401 -0.91 12.41 43.74
CA SER A 401 -1.41 11.07 43.45
C SER A 401 -0.61 10.40 42.34
N SER A 402 -0.03 9.24 42.65
CA SER A 402 0.65 8.38 41.67
C SER A 402 -0.30 7.87 40.57
N ASP A 403 -1.58 7.71 40.91
CA ASP A 403 -2.62 7.25 39.96
C ASP A 403 -2.93 8.32 38.91
N ASP A 404 -2.98 9.61 39.29
CA ASP A 404 -3.22 10.71 38.34
C ASP A 404 -2.03 10.85 37.38
N MET A 405 -0.80 10.66 37.87
CA MET A 405 0.42 10.67 37.04
C MET A 405 0.41 9.60 35.97
N ARG A 406 0.03 8.39 36.36
CA ARG A 406 -0.07 7.24 35.46
C ARG A 406 -1.21 7.44 34.46
N LEU A 407 -2.38 7.88 34.92
CA LEU A 407 -3.56 8.07 34.07
C LEU A 407 -3.33 9.09 32.96
N PHE A 408 -2.50 10.10 33.20
CA PHE A 408 -2.13 11.10 32.21
C PHE A 408 -1.40 10.48 30.98
N SER A 409 -0.38 9.66 31.21
CA SER A 409 0.36 8.97 30.14
C SER A 409 -0.49 7.88 29.46
N THR A 410 -1.25 7.14 30.25
CA THR A 410 -2.13 6.07 29.77
C THR A 410 -3.25 6.63 28.89
N ALA A 411 -3.82 7.79 29.23
CA ALA A 411 -4.89 8.44 28.44
C ALA A 411 -4.44 8.75 27.00
N TYR A 412 -3.22 9.26 26.82
CA TYR A 412 -2.64 9.49 25.49
C TYR A 412 -2.53 8.19 24.71
N MET A 413 -1.92 7.18 25.32
CA MET A 413 -1.62 5.90 24.67
C MET A 413 -2.88 5.15 24.23
N LEU A 414 -3.89 5.11 25.09
CA LEU A 414 -5.20 4.49 24.80
C LEU A 414 -5.93 5.23 23.67
N ALA A 415 -6.02 6.56 23.78
CA ALA A 415 -6.70 7.37 22.77
C ALA A 415 -6.02 7.29 21.39
N PHE A 416 -4.70 7.24 21.38
CA PHE A 416 -3.91 7.02 20.17
C PHE A 416 -4.21 5.65 19.57
N GLY A 417 -4.20 4.57 20.37
CA GLY A 417 -4.49 3.20 19.93
C GLY A 417 -5.89 3.04 19.33
N VAL A 418 -6.91 3.61 19.99
CA VAL A 418 -8.32 3.58 19.54
C VAL A 418 -8.46 4.22 18.16
N LEU A 419 -7.87 5.38 17.94
CA LEU A 419 -8.07 6.15 16.72
C LEU A 419 -7.06 5.85 15.61
N LEU A 420 -6.03 5.07 15.86
CA LEU A 420 -5.00 4.83 14.86
C LEU A 420 -5.55 4.11 13.60
N LEU A 421 -6.27 3.01 13.78
CA LEU A 421 -6.90 2.29 12.67
C LEU A 421 -8.08 3.05 12.08
N LEU A 422 -8.88 3.70 12.94
CA LEU A 422 -9.98 4.56 12.50
C LEU A 422 -9.45 5.75 11.69
N GLY A 423 -8.34 6.37 12.11
CA GLY A 423 -7.67 7.47 11.40
C GLY A 423 -7.24 7.07 9.98
N GLY A 424 -6.70 5.86 9.83
CA GLY A 424 -6.39 5.32 8.51
C GLY A 424 -7.62 5.17 7.62
N HIS A 425 -8.69 4.61 8.16
CA HIS A 425 -9.96 4.48 7.44
C HIS A 425 -10.59 5.84 7.09
N LEU A 426 -10.53 6.80 8.00
CA LEU A 426 -10.99 8.18 7.73
C LEU A 426 -10.17 8.85 6.62
N CYS A 427 -8.85 8.56 6.50
CA CYS A 427 -8.03 9.03 5.39
C CYS A 427 -8.55 8.52 4.03
N ASP A 428 -9.00 7.28 3.97
CA ASP A 428 -9.51 6.67 2.75
C ASP A 428 -10.93 7.15 2.41
N LEU A 429 -11.78 7.48 3.43
CA LEU A 429 -13.15 7.97 3.25
C LEU A 429 -13.25 9.48 3.03
N ALA A 430 -12.57 10.28 3.86
CA ALA A 430 -12.71 11.74 3.88
C ALA A 430 -11.62 12.47 3.08
N GLY A 431 -10.58 11.74 2.66
CA GLY A 431 -9.39 12.29 2.02
C GLY A 431 -8.28 12.60 3.04
N ARG A 432 -7.06 12.27 2.68
CA ARG A 432 -5.86 12.37 3.53
C ARG A 432 -5.57 13.80 3.98
N LYS A 433 -5.69 14.76 3.06
CA LYS A 433 -5.49 16.19 3.33
C LYS A 433 -6.43 16.71 4.41
N ARG A 434 -7.72 16.36 4.35
CA ARG A 434 -8.72 16.80 5.34
C ARG A 434 -8.42 16.22 6.71
N VAL A 435 -8.14 14.91 6.77
CA VAL A 435 -7.81 14.23 8.03
C VAL A 435 -6.51 14.80 8.64
N PHE A 436 -5.51 15.11 7.79
CA PHE A 436 -4.27 15.76 8.21
C PHE A 436 -4.52 17.13 8.85
N ILE A 437 -5.34 17.98 8.21
CA ILE A 437 -5.68 19.32 8.72
C ILE A 437 -6.48 19.20 10.03
N ILE A 438 -7.48 18.31 10.09
CA ILE A 438 -8.29 18.07 11.30
C ILE A 438 -7.40 17.55 12.43
N GLY A 439 -6.50 16.59 12.15
CA GLY A 439 -5.54 16.06 13.11
C GLY A 439 -4.60 17.14 13.65
N SER A 440 -4.05 17.99 12.76
CA SER A 440 -3.18 19.11 13.16
C SER A 440 -3.91 20.15 13.99
N ALA A 441 -5.11 20.56 13.60
CA ALA A 441 -5.94 21.53 14.33
C ALA A 441 -6.38 20.98 15.70
N GLY A 442 -6.81 19.71 15.75
CA GLY A 442 -7.15 19.02 16.99
C GLY A 442 -5.96 18.91 17.94
N PHE A 443 -4.75 18.63 17.40
CA PHE A 443 -3.53 18.58 18.19
C PHE A 443 -3.18 19.95 18.77
N ALA A 444 -3.32 21.03 17.97
CA ALA A 444 -3.15 22.41 18.46
C ALA A 444 -4.13 22.74 19.58
N ALA A 445 -5.41 22.43 19.40
CA ALA A 445 -6.44 22.68 20.42
C ALA A 445 -6.15 21.91 21.72
N ALA A 446 -5.73 20.64 21.62
CA ALA A 446 -5.39 19.82 22.77
C ALA A 446 -4.20 20.40 23.56
N PHE A 447 -3.17 20.92 22.88
CA PHE A 447 -2.05 21.58 23.55
C PHE A 447 -2.43 22.92 24.17
N VAL A 448 -3.36 23.70 23.59
CA VAL A 448 -3.91 24.92 24.20
C VAL A 448 -4.66 24.54 25.49
N ILE A 449 -5.51 23.51 25.44
CA ILE A 449 -6.23 23.02 26.63
C ILE A 449 -5.24 22.59 27.73
N ALA A 450 -4.16 21.90 27.37
CA ALA A 450 -3.11 21.49 28.29
C ALA A 450 -2.45 22.71 28.97
N GLY A 451 -2.07 23.74 28.18
CA GLY A 451 -1.45 24.95 28.69
C GLY A 451 -2.36 25.79 29.59
N LEU A 452 -3.69 25.72 29.39
CA LEU A 452 -4.72 26.39 30.20
C LEU A 452 -5.14 25.57 31.41
N ALA A 453 -4.70 24.33 31.57
CA ALA A 453 -5.23 23.41 32.58
C ALA A 453 -4.93 23.89 34.03
N PRO A 454 -5.99 24.09 34.85
CA PRO A 454 -5.86 24.42 36.28
C PRO A 454 -5.88 23.17 37.17
N SER A 455 -6.13 21.95 36.57
CA SER A 455 -6.28 20.70 37.33
C SER A 455 -5.78 19.49 36.57
N ALA A 456 -5.42 18.41 37.30
CA ALA A 456 -5.00 17.14 36.73
C ALA A 456 -6.06 16.54 35.79
N GLY A 457 -7.35 16.62 36.09
CA GLY A 457 -8.42 16.07 35.26
C GLY A 457 -8.49 16.70 33.87
N LEU A 458 -8.29 18.04 33.75
CA LEU A 458 -8.26 18.70 32.45
C LEU A 458 -6.99 18.35 31.66
N LEU A 459 -5.87 18.13 32.36
CA LEU A 459 -4.63 17.62 31.73
C LEU A 459 -4.82 16.21 31.16
N ILE A 460 -5.45 15.32 31.93
CA ILE A 460 -5.75 13.94 31.46
C ILE A 460 -6.65 13.98 30.22
N LEU A 461 -7.69 14.84 30.24
CA LEU A 461 -8.55 15.03 29.07
C LEU A 461 -7.77 15.57 27.88
N SER A 462 -6.89 16.56 28.08
CA SER A 462 -6.05 17.12 27.02
C SER A 462 -5.09 16.09 26.46
N SER A 463 -4.55 15.21 27.30
CA SER A 463 -3.67 14.10 26.89
C SER A 463 -4.41 13.10 26.00
N ALA A 464 -5.65 12.75 26.36
CA ALA A 464 -6.48 11.92 25.50
C ALA A 464 -6.75 12.57 24.13
N LEU A 465 -7.10 13.87 24.10
CA LEU A 465 -7.30 14.62 22.86
C LEU A 465 -6.02 14.72 22.02
N GLN A 466 -4.85 14.88 22.66
CA GLN A 466 -3.55 14.82 22.01
C GLN A 466 -3.34 13.46 21.34
N GLY A 467 -3.58 12.34 22.04
CA GLY A 467 -3.46 10.99 21.51
C GLY A 467 -4.36 10.75 20.29
N MET A 468 -5.63 11.16 20.40
CA MET A 468 -6.60 11.09 19.29
C MET A 468 -6.12 11.85 18.06
N SER A 469 -5.70 13.09 18.26
CA SER A 469 -5.25 13.97 17.17
C SER A 469 -3.93 13.49 16.55
N ALA A 470 -3.02 12.99 17.38
CA ALA A 470 -1.75 12.39 16.94
C ALA A 470 -1.97 11.14 16.07
N ALA A 471 -2.97 10.30 16.39
CA ALA A 471 -3.32 9.13 15.59
C ALA A 471 -3.81 9.52 14.19
N LEU A 472 -4.69 10.53 14.10
CA LEU A 472 -5.17 11.08 12.82
C LEU A 472 -4.02 11.69 12.01
N LEU A 473 -3.16 12.45 12.68
CA LEU A 473 -2.05 13.15 12.06
C LEU A 473 -0.98 12.18 11.54
N SER A 474 -0.57 11.20 12.34
CA SER A 474 0.45 10.22 11.95
C SER A 474 -0.01 9.30 10.82
N SER A 475 -1.25 8.77 10.89
CA SER A 475 -1.79 7.91 9.83
C SER A 475 -1.97 8.66 8.52
N SER A 476 -2.45 9.92 8.54
CA SER A 476 -2.59 10.75 7.35
C SER A 476 -1.23 11.20 6.77
N ALA A 477 -0.25 11.50 7.62
CA ALA A 477 1.10 11.85 7.19
C ALA A 477 1.77 10.71 6.41
N LEU A 478 1.77 9.49 6.95
CA LEU A 478 2.34 8.33 6.28
C LEU A 478 1.56 7.97 5.00
N ALA A 479 0.21 8.11 5.02
CA ALA A 479 -0.63 7.89 3.85
C ALA A 479 -0.35 8.90 2.72
N LEU A 480 -0.09 10.16 3.04
CA LEU A 480 0.31 11.19 2.07
C LEU A 480 1.67 10.86 1.44
N VAL A 481 2.64 10.39 2.23
CA VAL A 481 3.96 9.97 1.72
C VAL A 481 3.81 8.74 0.81
N SER A 482 3.05 7.73 1.23
CA SER A 482 2.89 6.49 0.47
C SER A 482 2.18 6.68 -0.87
N ALA A 483 1.24 7.61 -0.95
CA ALA A 483 0.46 7.90 -2.15
C ALA A 483 1.07 8.99 -3.04
N GLY A 484 1.89 9.88 -2.47
CA GLY A 484 2.48 11.02 -3.20
C GLY A 484 3.64 10.66 -4.12
N PHE A 485 4.26 9.48 -3.95
CA PHE A 485 5.45 9.07 -4.68
C PHE A 485 5.29 7.69 -5.29
N SER A 486 5.06 7.64 -6.60
CA SER A 486 4.91 6.41 -7.39
C SER A 486 6.23 5.92 -8.00
N ASP A 487 7.15 6.84 -8.34
CA ASP A 487 8.46 6.48 -8.86
C ASP A 487 9.34 5.80 -7.78
N PRO A 488 9.90 4.60 -8.01
CA PRO A 488 10.66 3.85 -7.00
C PRO A 488 11.86 4.61 -6.44
N LYS A 489 12.51 5.45 -7.24
CA LYS A 489 13.68 6.24 -6.87
C LYS A 489 13.32 7.40 -5.95
N GLU A 490 12.23 8.11 -6.29
CA GLU A 490 11.70 9.20 -5.47
C GLU A 490 11.04 8.68 -4.21
N ARG A 491 10.29 7.59 -4.32
CA ARG A 491 9.67 6.88 -3.19
C ARG A 491 10.73 6.48 -2.15
N GLY A 492 11.85 5.90 -2.59
CA GLY A 492 12.97 5.58 -1.69
C GLY A 492 13.53 6.81 -0.97
N ARG A 493 13.67 7.95 -1.67
CA ARG A 493 14.12 9.21 -1.05
C ARG A 493 13.08 9.78 -0.08
N ALA A 494 11.80 9.79 -0.47
CA ALA A 494 10.71 10.29 0.37
C ALA A 494 10.58 9.48 1.67
N PHE A 495 10.56 8.16 1.57
CA PHE A 495 10.55 7.29 2.75
C PHE A 495 11.85 7.38 3.56
N GLY A 496 13.01 7.62 2.91
CA GLY A 496 14.27 7.89 3.58
C GLY A 496 14.20 9.13 4.48
N ILE A 497 13.61 10.22 3.99
CA ILE A 497 13.40 11.44 4.76
C ILE A 497 12.37 11.21 5.90
N TYR A 498 11.26 10.54 5.62
CA TYR A 498 10.27 10.21 6.64
C TYR A 498 10.83 9.28 7.73
N ALA A 499 11.58 8.25 7.34
CA ALA A 499 12.23 7.32 8.24
C ALA A 499 13.33 7.97 9.10
N ALA A 500 13.99 9.00 8.58
CA ALA A 500 14.95 9.81 9.33
C ALA A 500 14.31 10.44 10.57
N VAL A 501 13.10 10.97 10.42
CA VAL A 501 12.33 11.53 11.54
C VAL A 501 11.82 10.41 12.45
N ALA A 502 11.35 9.29 11.91
CA ALA A 502 10.90 8.17 12.74
C ALA A 502 12.04 7.58 13.61
N GLY A 503 13.28 7.54 13.08
CA GLY A 503 14.44 7.02 13.81
C GLY A 503 15.15 8.03 14.73
N GLY A 504 15.17 9.31 14.36
CA GLY A 504 15.90 10.37 15.07
C GLY A 504 15.02 11.33 15.86
N GLY A 505 13.72 11.37 15.54
CA GLY A 505 12.80 12.39 16.09
C GLY A 505 12.61 12.33 17.60
N LEU A 506 12.69 11.13 18.20
CA LEU A 506 12.57 10.98 19.66
C LEU A 506 13.75 11.64 20.40
N ALA A 507 14.98 11.44 19.93
CA ALA A 507 16.17 12.05 20.53
C ALA A 507 16.17 13.59 20.33
N PHE A 508 15.79 14.05 19.13
CA PHE A 508 15.60 15.47 18.88
C PHE A 508 14.49 16.07 19.76
N GLY A 509 13.35 15.37 19.86
CA GLY A 509 12.23 15.76 20.69
C GLY A 509 12.62 15.90 22.16
N MET A 510 13.40 14.96 22.70
CA MET A 510 13.90 15.05 24.08
C MET A 510 14.83 16.24 24.28
N PHE A 511 15.76 16.49 23.35
CA PHE A 511 16.63 17.69 23.44
C PHE A 511 15.82 18.97 23.41
N ALA A 512 14.92 19.11 22.41
CA ALA A 512 14.13 20.32 22.23
C ALA A 512 13.20 20.56 23.44
N SER A 513 12.54 19.51 23.94
CA SER A 513 11.65 19.60 25.09
C SER A 513 12.41 19.95 26.36
N ALA A 514 13.57 19.32 26.61
CA ALA A 514 14.38 19.61 27.77
C ALA A 514 14.87 21.08 27.79
N TRP A 515 15.37 21.55 26.66
CA TRP A 515 15.80 22.95 26.50
C TRP A 515 14.64 23.93 26.72
N MET A 516 13.45 23.63 26.18
CA MET A 516 12.29 24.48 26.32
C MET A 516 11.76 24.52 27.77
N VAL A 517 11.70 23.36 28.45
CA VAL A 517 11.21 23.26 29.83
C VAL A 517 12.18 23.91 30.80
N ASP A 518 13.48 23.81 30.56
CA ASP A 518 14.52 24.40 31.39
C ASP A 518 14.63 25.92 31.23
N SER A 519 14.42 26.43 29.99
CA SER A 519 14.54 27.87 29.67
C SER A 519 13.22 28.64 29.75
N LEU A 520 12.07 27.95 29.66
CA LEU A 520 10.72 28.52 29.63
C LEU A 520 9.82 27.83 30.65
N SER A 521 8.63 28.37 30.90
CA SER A 521 7.62 27.64 31.70
C SER A 521 7.02 26.48 30.87
N TRP A 522 6.60 25.41 31.57
CA TRP A 522 5.95 24.25 30.88
C TRP A 522 4.69 24.67 30.10
N ARG A 523 3.95 25.71 30.58
CA ARG A 523 2.79 26.25 29.84
C ARG A 523 3.19 26.88 28.50
N LEU A 524 4.30 27.63 28.47
CA LEU A 524 4.81 28.21 27.22
C LEU A 524 5.26 27.11 26.22
N CYS A 525 5.80 26.02 26.73
CA CYS A 525 6.14 24.85 25.87
C CYS A 525 4.88 24.26 25.21
N MET A 526 3.76 24.16 25.96
CA MET A 526 2.50 23.67 25.38
C MET A 526 1.96 24.65 24.32
N TYR A 527 2.00 25.97 24.59
CA TYR A 527 1.55 26.97 23.61
C TYR A 527 2.46 27.00 22.37
N ALA A 528 3.77 26.80 22.51
CA ALA A 528 4.68 26.72 21.37
C ALA A 528 4.38 25.49 20.47
N ALA A 529 4.12 24.34 21.09
CA ALA A 529 3.67 23.15 20.36
C ALA A 529 2.31 23.38 19.67
N ALA A 530 1.38 24.04 20.35
CA ALA A 530 0.09 24.42 19.78
C ALA A 530 0.23 25.36 18.57
N ALA A 531 1.08 26.39 18.69
CA ALA A 531 1.34 27.34 17.60
C ALA A 531 1.94 26.63 16.36
N LEU A 532 2.89 25.71 16.58
CA LEU A 532 3.50 24.93 15.50
C LEU A 532 2.47 24.00 14.84
N ALA A 533 1.60 23.35 15.63
CA ALA A 533 0.53 22.49 15.11
C ALA A 533 -0.51 23.30 14.30
N LEU A 534 -0.85 24.48 14.76
CA LEU A 534 -1.77 25.39 14.06
C LEU A 534 -1.17 25.90 12.76
N LEU A 535 0.11 26.30 12.80
CA LEU A 535 0.86 26.70 11.59
C LEU A 535 0.89 25.56 10.57
N LEU A 536 1.12 24.32 11.04
CA LEU A 536 1.09 23.14 10.20
C LEU A 536 -0.28 22.94 9.54
N ALA A 537 -1.38 23.10 10.29
CA ALA A 537 -2.75 23.01 9.75
C ALA A 537 -3.02 24.08 8.66
N ILE A 538 -2.60 25.32 8.91
CA ILE A 538 -2.78 26.44 7.99
C ILE A 538 -1.95 26.23 6.71
N CYS A 539 -0.67 25.87 6.85
CA CYS A 539 0.22 25.64 5.71
C CYS A 539 -0.17 24.39 4.91
N ALA A 540 -0.75 23.38 5.54
CA ALA A 540 -1.21 22.17 4.85
C ALA A 540 -2.35 22.47 3.87
N ALA A 541 -3.20 23.49 4.14
CA ALA A 541 -4.31 23.84 3.27
C ALA A 541 -3.91 24.17 1.82
N PRO A 542 -2.91 25.05 1.55
CA PRO A 542 -2.41 25.31 0.20
C PRO A 542 -1.35 24.31 -0.28
N LEU A 543 -0.50 23.77 0.62
CA LEU A 543 0.70 23.03 0.23
C LEU A 543 0.49 21.53 0.05
N VAL A 544 -0.47 20.94 0.76
CA VAL A 544 -0.78 19.52 0.61
C VAL A 544 -1.77 19.32 -0.51
N HIS A 545 -1.35 18.60 -1.54
CA HIS A 545 -2.22 18.20 -2.64
C HIS A 545 -2.59 16.72 -2.49
N ASP A 546 -3.88 16.42 -2.44
CA ASP A 546 -4.43 15.06 -2.44
C ASP A 546 -5.23 14.85 -3.73
N PRO A 547 -4.62 14.21 -4.74
CA PRO A 547 -5.21 14.13 -6.07
C PRO A 547 -6.45 13.22 -6.15
N HIS A 548 -6.71 12.42 -5.11
CA HIS A 548 -7.79 11.42 -5.15
C HIS A 548 -8.67 11.44 -3.90
N PRO A 549 -9.69 12.29 -3.83
CA PRO A 549 -10.78 12.05 -2.90
C PRO A 549 -11.67 10.94 -3.47
N VAL A 550 -11.26 9.69 -3.39
CA VAL A 550 -12.14 8.58 -3.78
C VAL A 550 -13.13 8.31 -2.66
N ARG A 551 -14.29 8.93 -2.76
CA ARG A 551 -15.46 8.52 -2.00
C ARG A 551 -16.01 7.23 -2.60
N THR A 552 -15.53 6.09 -2.16
CA THR A 552 -16.27 4.85 -2.33
C THR A 552 -17.36 4.80 -1.25
N PRO A 553 -18.65 4.70 -1.61
CA PRO A 553 -19.72 4.53 -0.63
C PRO A 553 -19.76 3.07 -0.13
N ALA A 554 -18.63 2.54 0.30
CA ALA A 554 -18.58 1.23 0.94
C ALA A 554 -19.10 1.37 2.37
N ARG A 555 -20.02 0.49 2.78
CA ARG A 555 -20.46 0.41 4.17
C ARG A 555 -19.24 0.12 5.04
N PRO A 556 -18.98 0.92 6.10
CA PRO A 556 -17.83 0.70 6.97
C PRO A 556 -17.91 -0.69 7.62
N ASP A 557 -16.79 -1.41 7.67
CA ASP A 557 -16.70 -2.66 8.41
C ASP A 557 -16.65 -2.41 9.92
N VAL A 558 -17.81 -2.07 10.50
CA VAL A 558 -17.94 -1.79 11.95
C VAL A 558 -17.41 -2.91 12.82
N PRO A 559 -17.72 -4.22 12.57
CA PRO A 559 -17.12 -5.29 13.35
C PRO A 559 -15.59 -5.34 13.25
N GLY A 560 -15.03 -5.18 12.03
CA GLY A 560 -13.57 -5.11 11.84
C GLY A 560 -12.97 -3.94 12.62
N LEU A 561 -13.60 -2.77 12.59
CA LEU A 561 -13.15 -1.61 13.36
C LEU A 561 -13.14 -1.90 14.86
N LEU A 562 -14.22 -2.47 15.41
CA LEU A 562 -14.32 -2.81 16.83
C LEU A 562 -13.26 -3.85 17.26
N PHE A 563 -13.04 -4.89 16.45
CA PHE A 563 -12.01 -5.89 16.75
C PHE A 563 -10.60 -5.31 16.71
N GLY A 564 -10.29 -4.48 15.69
CA GLY A 564 -8.96 -3.87 15.55
C GLY A 564 -8.66 -2.82 16.64
N THR A 565 -9.57 -1.86 16.82
CA THR A 565 -9.41 -0.80 17.85
C THR A 565 -9.48 -1.39 19.26
N GLY A 566 -10.45 -2.29 19.52
CA GLY A 566 -10.56 -2.97 20.80
C GLY A 566 -9.35 -3.82 21.14
N GLY A 567 -8.80 -4.54 20.15
CA GLY A 567 -7.60 -5.34 20.31
C GLY A 567 -6.36 -4.51 20.62
N LEU A 568 -6.13 -3.42 19.86
CA LEU A 568 -5.02 -2.49 20.14
C LEU A 568 -5.14 -1.82 21.50
N THR A 569 -6.33 -1.37 21.86
CA THR A 569 -6.61 -0.73 23.14
C THR A 569 -6.41 -1.69 24.32
N ALA A 570 -6.93 -2.92 24.19
CA ALA A 570 -6.77 -3.95 25.21
C ALA A 570 -5.30 -4.31 25.42
N LEU A 571 -4.51 -4.46 24.34
CA LEU A 571 -3.07 -4.70 24.45
C LEU A 571 -2.34 -3.51 25.06
N ALA A 572 -2.63 -2.27 24.61
CA ALA A 572 -2.02 -1.07 25.17
C ALA A 572 -2.26 -0.95 26.68
N PHE A 573 -3.52 -1.14 27.11
CA PHE A 573 -3.88 -1.10 28.51
C PHE A 573 -3.33 -2.31 29.29
N GLY A 574 -3.28 -3.48 28.67
CA GLY A 574 -2.68 -4.67 29.25
C GLY A 574 -1.17 -4.50 29.50
N PHE A 575 -0.44 -3.88 28.57
CA PHE A 575 0.95 -3.54 28.74
C PHE A 575 1.16 -2.48 29.80
N ASP A 576 0.34 -1.44 29.84
CA ASP A 576 0.38 -0.42 30.88
C ASP A 576 0.17 -1.03 32.29
N ARG A 577 -0.78 -1.96 32.44
CA ARG A 577 -1.04 -2.68 33.69
C ARG A 577 0.04 -3.68 34.06
N ALA A 578 0.75 -4.22 33.07
CA ALA A 578 1.87 -5.14 33.29
C ALA A 578 3.12 -4.42 33.84
N GLU A 579 3.18 -3.08 33.70
CA GLU A 579 4.28 -2.29 34.27
C GLU A 579 4.32 -2.43 35.78
N VAL A 580 5.48 -2.83 36.31
CA VAL A 580 5.69 -3.00 37.77
C VAL A 580 5.99 -1.62 38.36
N VAL A 581 5.01 -1.07 39.07
CA VAL A 581 5.21 0.16 39.87
C VAL A 581 5.71 -0.23 41.27
N TYR A 582 6.92 0.15 41.59
CA TYR A 582 7.46 0.01 42.93
C TYR A 582 6.99 1.22 43.75
N ASP A 583 5.84 1.09 44.42
CA ASP A 583 5.43 2.00 45.49
C ASP A 583 6.21 1.62 46.75
N GLY A 584 6.83 2.59 47.44
CA GLY A 584 7.79 2.39 48.52
C GLY A 584 7.33 1.54 49.71
N SER A 585 6.08 1.06 49.71
CA SER A 585 5.45 0.36 50.85
C SER A 585 5.22 -1.17 50.63
N THR A 586 5.23 -1.69 49.39
CA THR A 586 4.95 -3.10 49.11
C THR A 586 5.89 -3.68 48.06
N ALA A 587 6.37 -4.95 48.29
CA ALA A 587 7.05 -5.69 47.25
C ALA A 587 6.14 -5.83 46.04
N GLY A 588 6.56 -5.20 44.92
CA GLY A 588 5.72 -5.11 43.72
C GLY A 588 5.27 -6.49 43.27
N THR A 589 3.97 -6.73 43.33
CA THR A 589 3.37 -7.89 42.66
C THR A 589 3.59 -7.69 41.18
N ALA A 590 4.22 -8.64 40.52
CA ALA A 590 4.43 -8.58 39.08
C ALA A 590 3.06 -8.34 38.37
N GLY A 591 2.86 -7.18 37.76
CA GLY A 591 1.61 -6.80 37.08
C GLY A 591 1.18 -7.80 36.01
N TRP A 592 2.14 -8.60 35.48
CA TRP A 592 1.91 -9.65 34.49
C TRP A 592 0.97 -10.78 34.93
N THR A 593 0.94 -11.12 36.23
CA THR A 593 0.17 -12.24 36.79
C THR A 593 -1.22 -11.84 37.26
N THR A 594 -1.56 -10.57 37.22
CA THR A 594 -2.89 -10.13 37.61
C THR A 594 -3.94 -10.60 36.58
N PRO A 595 -5.10 -11.14 37.06
CA PRO A 595 -6.12 -11.66 36.14
C PRO A 595 -6.56 -10.65 35.10
N LEU A 596 -6.69 -9.37 35.45
CA LEU A 596 -7.06 -8.30 34.54
C LEU A 596 -6.01 -8.07 33.44
N THR A 597 -4.72 -8.07 33.78
CA THR A 597 -3.63 -7.94 32.81
C THR A 597 -3.65 -9.10 31.81
N LEU A 598 -3.81 -10.33 32.30
CA LEU A 598 -3.89 -11.53 31.44
C LEU A 598 -5.12 -11.48 30.54
N ILE A 599 -6.28 -11.11 31.08
CA ILE A 599 -7.51 -10.96 30.28
C ILE A 599 -7.32 -9.91 29.18
N LEU A 600 -6.71 -8.78 29.49
CA LEU A 600 -6.47 -7.71 28.51
C LEU A 600 -5.48 -8.13 27.44
N LEU A 601 -4.35 -8.75 27.80
CA LEU A 601 -3.34 -9.18 26.83
C LEU A 601 -3.83 -10.33 25.95
N VAL A 602 -4.41 -11.36 26.55
CA VAL A 602 -4.93 -12.53 25.80
C VAL A 602 -6.18 -12.10 25.00
N GLY A 603 -7.10 -11.38 25.63
CA GLY A 603 -8.29 -10.87 24.94
C GLY A 603 -7.96 -9.93 23.81
N GLY A 604 -6.99 -9.03 24.01
CA GLY A 604 -6.49 -8.12 22.97
C GLY A 604 -5.84 -8.88 21.80
N ALA A 605 -5.03 -9.89 22.09
CA ALA A 605 -4.44 -10.74 21.04
C ALA A 605 -5.52 -11.51 20.27
N LEU A 606 -6.52 -12.08 20.95
CA LEU A 606 -7.64 -12.77 20.32
C LEU A 606 -8.49 -11.82 19.46
N LEU A 607 -8.71 -10.58 19.90
CA LEU A 607 -9.40 -9.56 19.11
C LEU A 607 -8.62 -9.19 17.85
N LEU A 608 -7.29 -9.11 17.90
CA LEU A 608 -6.46 -8.87 16.71
C LEU A 608 -6.45 -10.07 15.75
N VAL A 609 -6.51 -11.29 16.27
CA VAL A 609 -6.70 -12.50 15.44
C VAL A 609 -8.08 -12.46 14.78
N ALA A 610 -9.13 -12.13 15.54
CA ALA A 610 -10.48 -11.95 15.01
C ALA A 610 -10.55 -10.82 13.97
N PHE A 611 -9.82 -9.71 14.19
CA PHE A 611 -9.65 -8.65 13.22
C PHE A 611 -9.02 -9.17 11.93
N ALA A 612 -7.89 -9.87 12.01
CA ALA A 612 -7.21 -10.42 10.83
C ALA A 612 -8.11 -11.39 10.05
N TRP A 613 -8.83 -12.27 10.76
CA TRP A 613 -9.81 -13.18 10.15
C TRP A 613 -10.96 -12.42 9.49
N ARG A 614 -11.49 -11.39 10.16
CA ARG A 614 -12.56 -10.54 9.62
C ARG A 614 -12.10 -9.79 8.36
N GLN A 615 -10.89 -9.21 8.35
CA GLN A 615 -10.35 -8.55 7.17
C GLN A 615 -10.16 -9.48 5.98
N ALA A 616 -9.85 -10.77 6.23
CA ALA A 616 -9.73 -11.78 5.19
C ALA A 616 -11.07 -12.17 4.55
N SER A 617 -12.20 -11.97 5.29
CA SER A 617 -13.55 -12.42 4.92
C SER A 617 -14.51 -11.26 4.57
N SER A 618 -14.14 -10.01 4.88
CA SER A 618 -15.01 -8.85 4.66
C SER A 618 -15.07 -8.45 3.19
N PRO A 619 -16.25 -8.12 2.64
CA PRO A 619 -16.35 -7.56 1.28
C PRO A 619 -15.82 -6.13 1.17
N SER A 620 -15.72 -5.40 2.29
CA SER A 620 -15.13 -4.04 2.37
C SER A 620 -14.15 -3.96 3.55
N PRO A 621 -12.94 -4.57 3.43
CA PRO A 621 -11.99 -4.62 4.54
C PRO A 621 -11.41 -3.23 4.83
N LEU A 622 -11.17 -2.92 6.12
CA LEU A 622 -10.48 -1.69 6.56
C LEU A 622 -9.02 -1.67 6.16
N VAL A 623 -8.41 -2.85 6.11
CA VAL A 623 -7.04 -3.09 5.66
C VAL A 623 -7.10 -4.11 4.54
N PRO A 624 -6.54 -3.84 3.36
CA PRO A 624 -6.56 -4.80 2.26
C PRO A 624 -6.04 -6.18 2.70
N ALA A 625 -6.78 -7.25 2.38
CA ALA A 625 -6.38 -8.61 2.74
C ALA A 625 -4.97 -8.97 2.26
N LEU A 626 -4.51 -8.33 1.19
CA LEU A 626 -3.16 -8.44 0.65
C LEU A 626 -2.07 -8.03 1.66
N VAL A 627 -2.35 -7.09 2.57
CA VAL A 627 -1.39 -6.66 3.62
C VAL A 627 -1.11 -7.79 4.60
N LEU A 628 -2.12 -8.58 4.95
CA LEU A 628 -2.02 -9.67 5.93
C LEU A 628 -1.62 -11.02 5.29
N ARG A 629 -1.77 -11.18 3.97
CA ARG A 629 -1.43 -12.41 3.25
C ARG A 629 -0.02 -12.39 2.63
N ASP A 630 0.53 -11.22 2.35
CA ASP A 630 1.86 -11.09 1.78
C ASP A 630 2.93 -11.23 2.87
N ARG A 631 3.75 -12.29 2.77
CA ARG A 631 4.83 -12.60 3.69
C ARG A 631 5.86 -11.46 3.84
N ASN A 632 6.12 -10.69 2.78
CA ASN A 632 7.06 -9.57 2.82
C ASN A 632 6.53 -8.44 3.72
N ARG A 633 5.24 -8.14 3.61
CA ARG A 633 4.57 -7.12 4.41
C ARG A 633 4.45 -7.54 5.86
N VAL A 634 3.98 -8.77 6.11
CA VAL A 634 3.91 -9.32 7.48
C VAL A 634 5.30 -9.35 8.12
N GLY A 635 6.32 -9.79 7.36
CA GLY A 635 7.72 -9.75 7.82
C GLY A 635 8.19 -8.35 8.16
N SER A 636 7.84 -7.34 7.34
CA SER A 636 8.19 -5.94 7.60
C SER A 636 7.46 -5.39 8.83
N LEU A 637 6.17 -5.69 9.01
CA LEU A 637 5.37 -5.26 10.16
C LEU A 637 5.93 -5.84 11.48
N LEU A 638 6.21 -7.15 11.52
CA LEU A 638 6.81 -7.80 12.68
C LEU A 638 8.20 -7.24 13.00
N THR A 639 9.02 -7.03 11.98
CA THR A 639 10.36 -6.44 12.14
C THR A 639 10.27 -5.01 12.68
N LEU A 640 9.30 -4.19 12.21
CA LEU A 640 9.05 -2.84 12.74
C LEU A 640 8.62 -2.87 14.21
N ALA A 641 7.82 -3.83 14.63
CA ALA A 641 7.42 -3.98 16.03
C ALA A 641 8.64 -4.28 16.92
N PHE A 642 9.48 -5.23 16.55
CA PHE A 642 10.70 -5.55 17.31
C PHE A 642 11.73 -4.41 17.30
N LEU A 643 11.89 -3.71 16.17
CA LEU A 643 12.77 -2.55 16.08
C LEU A 643 12.27 -1.40 16.96
N GLY A 644 10.95 -1.13 16.95
CA GLY A 644 10.32 -0.13 17.82
C GLY A 644 10.53 -0.44 19.30
N LEU A 645 10.35 -1.71 19.70
CA LEU A 645 10.63 -2.19 21.05
C LEU A 645 12.10 -1.95 21.43
N GLY A 646 13.04 -2.40 20.60
CA GLY A 646 14.48 -2.30 20.87
C GLY A 646 14.98 -0.87 21.00
N LEU A 647 14.51 0.02 20.11
CA LEU A 647 14.89 1.44 20.14
C LEU A 647 14.33 2.16 21.38
N LEU A 648 13.08 1.87 21.77
CA LEU A 648 12.51 2.49 22.97
C LEU A 648 13.22 2.01 24.25
N VAL A 649 13.51 0.71 24.37
CA VAL A 649 14.31 0.18 25.51
C VAL A 649 15.67 0.86 25.56
N THR A 650 16.34 0.98 24.41
CA THR A 650 17.65 1.66 24.33
C THR A 650 17.54 3.12 24.79
N PHE A 651 16.50 3.83 24.32
CA PHE A 651 16.24 5.22 24.71
C PHE A 651 16.03 5.34 26.23
N LEU A 652 15.25 4.46 26.83
CA LEU A 652 14.97 4.43 28.27
C LEU A 652 16.24 4.20 29.09
N ILE A 653 17.05 3.23 28.70
CA ILE A 653 18.32 2.92 29.39
C ILE A 653 19.27 4.10 29.30
N LEU A 654 19.50 4.63 28.10
CA LEU A 654 20.43 5.74 27.91
C LEU A 654 19.98 6.99 28.66
N THR A 655 18.69 7.31 28.66
CA THR A 655 18.16 8.47 29.40
C THR A 655 18.45 8.30 30.91
N ARG A 656 18.10 7.15 31.48
CA ARG A 656 18.30 6.87 32.90
C ARG A 656 19.79 6.78 33.29
N TYR A 657 20.62 6.22 32.42
CA TYR A 657 22.06 6.12 32.64
C TYR A 657 22.73 7.51 32.59
N LEU A 658 22.42 8.32 31.54
CA LEU A 658 23.02 9.65 31.40
C LEU A 658 22.61 10.60 32.52
N GLN A 659 21.34 10.57 32.94
CA GLN A 659 20.83 11.45 34.00
C GLN A 659 21.16 10.97 35.39
N GLY A 660 20.97 9.68 35.67
CA GLY A 660 21.06 9.12 36.98
C GLY A 660 22.48 8.69 37.37
N VAL A 661 23.24 8.05 36.46
CA VAL A 661 24.61 7.56 36.74
C VAL A 661 25.65 8.63 36.44
N LEU A 662 25.61 9.22 35.24
CA LEU A 662 26.58 10.28 34.86
C LEU A 662 26.19 11.67 35.35
N GLY A 663 24.99 11.85 35.95
CA GLY A 663 24.56 13.14 36.53
C GLY A 663 24.34 14.24 35.48
N TYR A 664 24.10 13.91 34.23
CA TYR A 664 23.88 14.91 33.18
C TYR A 664 22.50 15.59 33.39
N PRO A 665 22.44 16.94 33.32
CA PRO A 665 21.15 17.62 33.26
C PRO A 665 20.38 17.19 32.00
N MET A 666 19.06 17.36 32.02
CA MET A 666 18.16 16.90 30.96
C MET A 666 18.60 17.36 29.56
N VAL A 667 18.98 18.63 29.41
CA VAL A 667 19.44 19.22 28.14
C VAL A 667 20.71 18.51 27.64
N ARG A 668 21.70 18.29 28.54
CA ARG A 668 22.96 17.61 28.18
C ARG A 668 22.71 16.15 27.81
N SER A 669 21.76 15.50 28.47
CA SER A 669 21.35 14.12 28.13
C SER A 669 20.73 14.06 26.74
N GLY A 670 19.85 15.01 26.40
CA GLY A 670 19.27 15.15 25.06
C GLY A 670 20.35 15.41 24.00
N MET A 671 21.32 16.30 24.26
CA MET A 671 22.45 16.55 23.35
C MET A 671 23.30 15.29 23.14
N ALA A 672 23.52 14.51 24.18
CA ALA A 672 24.29 13.27 24.12
C ALA A 672 23.61 12.19 23.23
N MET A 673 22.31 12.29 22.99
CA MET A 673 21.56 11.37 22.10
C MET A 673 21.47 11.87 20.65
N LEU A 674 21.78 13.14 20.37
CA LEU A 674 21.73 13.69 18.99
C LEU A 674 22.65 12.97 17.99
N PRO A 675 23.85 12.47 18.34
CA PRO A 675 24.68 11.68 17.42
C PRO A 675 23.96 10.42 16.90
N MET A 676 23.20 9.74 17.75
CA MET A 676 22.35 8.61 17.33
C MET A 676 21.32 9.04 16.29
N ALA A 677 20.62 10.15 16.53
CA ALA A 677 19.67 10.71 15.58
C ALA A 677 20.34 11.12 14.26
N GLY A 678 21.50 11.79 14.32
CA GLY A 678 22.29 12.18 13.15
C GLY A 678 22.73 10.97 12.30
N ALA A 679 23.18 9.90 12.94
CA ALA A 679 23.55 8.65 12.28
C ALA A 679 22.32 7.99 11.60
N ALA A 680 21.16 7.98 12.28
CA ALA A 680 19.91 7.47 11.70
C ALA A 680 19.46 8.29 10.47
N VAL A 681 19.52 9.63 10.53
CA VAL A 681 19.22 10.52 9.41
C VAL A 681 20.16 10.26 8.23
N LEU A 682 21.47 10.14 8.49
CA LEU A 682 22.48 9.84 7.47
C LEU A 682 22.21 8.50 6.78
N ALA A 683 22.00 7.44 7.57
CA ALA A 683 21.77 6.10 7.04
C ALA A 683 20.46 6.02 6.23
N SER A 684 19.36 6.59 6.75
CA SER A 684 18.05 6.53 6.08
C SER A 684 18.00 7.37 4.80
N THR A 685 18.58 8.58 4.78
CA THR A 685 18.49 9.48 3.63
C THR A 685 19.59 9.25 2.59
N GLN A 686 20.85 9.08 3.00
CA GLN A 686 22.00 9.02 2.09
C GLN A 686 22.31 7.59 1.64
N VAL A 687 22.09 6.60 2.50
CA VAL A 687 22.40 5.20 2.18
C VAL A 687 21.13 4.47 1.75
N SER A 688 20.21 4.26 2.67
CA SER A 688 19.02 3.44 2.43
C SER A 688 18.09 4.06 1.40
N GLY A 689 17.80 5.36 1.50
CA GLY A 689 16.92 6.08 0.57
C GLY A 689 17.44 6.11 -0.88
N ARG A 690 18.78 5.98 -1.07
CA ARG A 690 19.40 5.90 -2.41
C ARG A 690 19.59 4.48 -2.91
N LEU A 691 19.67 3.48 -2.02
CA LEU A 691 19.95 2.09 -2.39
C LEU A 691 18.72 1.20 -2.44
N CYS A 692 17.61 1.57 -1.79
CA CYS A 692 16.40 0.74 -1.72
C CYS A 692 15.77 0.46 -3.10
N HIS A 693 16.04 1.29 -4.13
CA HIS A 693 15.62 1.03 -5.51
C HIS A 693 16.57 0.12 -6.30
N ARG A 694 17.79 -0.15 -5.77
CA ARG A 694 18.81 -0.98 -6.41
C ARG A 694 19.02 -2.32 -5.75
N LEU A 695 18.82 -2.38 -4.44
CA LEU A 695 19.06 -3.57 -3.64
C LEU A 695 17.75 -4.18 -3.15
N ALA A 696 17.74 -5.50 -2.98
CA ALA A 696 16.63 -6.17 -2.34
C ALA A 696 16.46 -5.65 -0.89
N PRO A 697 15.24 -5.40 -0.40
CA PRO A 697 15.01 -4.83 0.93
C PRO A 697 15.73 -5.57 2.05
N ARG A 698 15.77 -6.92 2.00
CA ARG A 698 16.48 -7.75 2.99
C ARG A 698 17.97 -7.41 3.10
N ASN A 699 18.62 -7.00 1.98
CA ASN A 699 20.05 -6.69 1.95
C ASN A 699 20.40 -5.36 2.63
N LEU A 700 19.39 -4.56 2.97
CA LEU A 700 19.51 -3.35 3.78
C LEU A 700 18.98 -3.57 5.21
N ILE A 701 17.85 -4.29 5.36
CA ILE A 701 17.22 -4.55 6.65
C ILE A 701 18.13 -5.41 7.54
N VAL A 702 18.59 -6.56 7.03
CA VAL A 702 19.39 -7.51 7.83
C VAL A 702 20.71 -6.89 8.31
N PRO A 703 21.56 -6.29 7.45
CA PRO A 703 22.77 -5.61 7.92
C PRO A 703 22.46 -4.43 8.86
N GLY A 704 21.37 -3.68 8.62
CA GLY A 704 20.94 -2.61 9.50
C GLY A 704 20.63 -3.11 10.92
N LEU A 705 19.87 -4.19 11.05
CA LEU A 705 19.54 -4.79 12.34
C LEU A 705 20.78 -5.41 13.00
N LEU A 706 21.69 -6.02 12.24
CA LEU A 706 22.96 -6.54 12.76
C LEU A 706 23.84 -5.42 13.31
N LEU A 707 23.95 -4.29 12.60
CA LEU A 707 24.68 -3.11 13.10
C LEU A 707 24.04 -2.56 14.39
N THR A 708 22.70 -2.51 14.44
CA THR A 708 21.98 -2.14 15.67
C THR A 708 22.31 -3.10 16.81
N ALA A 709 22.31 -4.41 16.56
CA ALA A 709 22.66 -5.42 17.56
C ALA A 709 24.11 -5.29 18.05
N VAL A 710 25.07 -5.00 17.16
CA VAL A 710 26.46 -4.74 17.53
C VAL A 710 26.57 -3.47 18.39
N GLY A 711 25.88 -2.40 18.01
CA GLY A 711 25.84 -1.17 18.81
C GLY A 711 25.26 -1.38 20.20
N LEU A 712 24.18 -2.18 20.31
CA LEU A 712 23.61 -2.60 21.59
C LEU A 712 24.60 -3.46 22.41
N ALA A 713 25.31 -4.39 21.76
CA ALA A 713 26.31 -5.21 22.41
C ALA A 713 27.48 -4.39 22.99
N ILE A 714 27.90 -3.31 22.28
CA ILE A 714 28.90 -2.38 22.85
C ILE A 714 28.36 -1.70 24.10
N LEU A 715 27.07 -1.30 24.10
CA LEU A 715 26.47 -0.68 25.28
C LEU A 715 26.28 -1.63 26.45
N THR A 716 26.33 -2.95 26.28
CA THR A 716 26.27 -3.89 27.43
C THR A 716 27.48 -3.79 28.32
N GLY A 717 28.60 -3.27 27.84
CA GLY A 717 29.85 -3.08 28.60
C GLY A 717 29.92 -1.74 29.34
N ILE A 718 28.81 -0.98 29.48
CA ILE A 718 28.80 0.27 30.24
C ILE A 718 28.92 -0.03 31.76
N ASP A 719 29.77 0.75 32.44
CA ASP A 719 29.97 0.74 33.89
C ASP A 719 29.66 2.12 34.49
N ALA A 720 29.69 2.22 35.84
CA ALA A 720 29.41 3.46 36.54
C ALA A 720 30.37 4.62 36.17
N ASP A 721 31.60 4.28 35.75
CA ASP A 721 32.69 5.21 35.44
C ASP A 721 32.95 5.31 33.91
N SER A 722 32.04 4.80 33.06
CA SER A 722 32.27 4.73 31.64
C SER A 722 32.34 6.12 30.97
N ALA A 723 33.38 6.34 30.17
CA ALA A 723 33.51 7.58 29.40
C ALA A 723 32.54 7.63 28.22
N TYR A 724 31.78 8.71 28.09
CA TYR A 724 30.81 8.91 27.02
C TYR A 724 31.42 8.66 25.62
N THR A 725 32.58 9.24 25.34
CA THR A 725 33.21 9.21 24.02
C THR A 725 33.77 7.82 23.66
N ALA A 726 34.18 7.03 24.64
CA ALA A 726 34.82 5.75 24.39
C ALA A 726 33.81 4.57 24.27
N GLN A 727 32.72 4.59 25.03
CA GLN A 727 31.79 3.47 25.13
C GLN A 727 30.37 3.81 24.65
N ILE A 728 29.82 4.99 24.98
CA ILE A 728 28.45 5.31 24.69
C ILE A 728 28.30 5.81 23.22
N LEU A 729 29.17 6.73 22.83
CA LEU A 729 29.13 7.34 21.51
C LEU A 729 29.24 6.32 20.35
N PRO A 730 30.21 5.38 20.32
CA PRO A 730 30.31 4.38 19.26
C PRO A 730 29.08 3.46 19.20
N GLY A 731 28.57 3.00 20.36
CA GLY A 731 27.35 2.20 20.41
C GLY A 731 26.15 2.93 19.87
N THR A 732 25.91 4.17 20.29
CA THR A 732 24.79 4.99 19.82
C THR A 732 24.86 5.33 18.33
N LEU A 733 26.06 5.59 17.79
CA LEU A 733 26.24 5.81 16.35
C LEU A 733 25.87 4.57 15.53
N LEU A 734 26.30 3.39 15.97
CA LEU A 734 25.96 2.12 15.27
C LEU A 734 24.47 1.79 15.37
N ILE A 735 23.85 2.02 16.53
CA ILE A 735 22.39 1.82 16.70
C ILE A 735 21.63 2.75 15.77
N GLY A 736 21.97 4.05 15.77
CA GLY A 736 21.31 5.02 14.91
C GLY A 736 21.47 4.68 13.42
N PHE A 737 22.71 4.40 13.01
CA PHE A 737 23.00 4.07 11.61
C PHE A 737 22.30 2.78 11.18
N GLY A 738 22.32 1.74 11.99
CA GLY A 738 21.68 0.47 11.72
C GLY A 738 20.15 0.59 11.62
N ALA A 739 19.53 1.29 12.57
CA ALA A 739 18.09 1.56 12.57
C ALA A 739 17.67 2.39 11.34
N GLY A 740 18.41 3.45 11.00
CA GLY A 740 18.15 4.27 9.81
C GLY A 740 18.29 3.47 8.51
N LEU A 741 19.24 2.53 8.45
CA LEU A 741 19.40 1.64 7.31
C LEU A 741 18.20 0.70 7.13
N ALA A 742 17.61 0.22 8.24
CA ALA A 742 16.49 -0.72 8.24
C ALA A 742 15.11 -0.04 8.03
N PHE A 743 14.86 1.14 8.60
CA PHE A 743 13.53 1.77 8.58
C PHE A 743 13.02 2.06 7.18
N THR A 744 13.84 2.63 6.31
CA THR A 744 13.42 3.00 4.95
C THR A 744 12.89 1.80 4.15
N PRO A 745 13.63 0.68 4.01
CA PRO A 745 13.12 -0.48 3.28
C PRO A 745 11.95 -1.17 3.99
N LEU A 746 11.85 -1.11 5.32
CA LEU A 746 10.71 -1.65 6.06
C LEU A 746 9.42 -0.88 5.73
N PHE A 747 9.45 0.46 5.75
CA PHE A 747 8.30 1.28 5.38
C PHE A 747 7.93 1.12 3.90
N THR A 748 8.93 1.13 3.00
CA THR A 748 8.67 0.96 1.56
C THR A 748 8.07 -0.40 1.25
N THR A 749 8.59 -1.50 1.83
CA THR A 749 8.08 -2.86 1.59
C THR A 749 6.70 -3.07 2.20
N ALA A 750 6.44 -2.53 3.39
CA ALA A 750 5.13 -2.62 4.03
C ALA A 750 4.01 -1.92 3.23
N THR A 751 4.37 -0.86 2.48
CA THR A 751 3.42 -0.05 1.69
C THR A 751 3.53 -0.24 0.18
N ASP A 752 4.36 -1.18 -0.31
CA ASP A 752 4.59 -1.39 -1.74
C ASP A 752 3.38 -2.01 -2.45
N GLY A 753 3.09 -1.57 -3.68
CA GLY A 753 2.01 -2.14 -4.50
C GLY A 753 0.60 -1.99 -3.91
N ILE A 754 0.38 -1.08 -2.96
CA ILE A 754 -0.93 -0.74 -2.42
C ILE A 754 -1.57 0.33 -3.31
N ALA A 755 -2.83 0.09 -3.67
CA ALA A 755 -3.60 1.08 -4.40
C ALA A 755 -3.72 2.39 -3.59
N PRO A 756 -3.66 3.57 -4.22
CA PRO A 756 -3.73 4.85 -3.51
C PRO A 756 -4.94 4.97 -2.58
N GLN A 757 -6.10 4.42 -2.94
CA GLN A 757 -7.32 4.43 -2.13
C GLN A 757 -7.21 3.65 -0.81
N ASP A 758 -6.27 2.70 -0.70
CA ASP A 758 -6.09 1.83 0.47
C ASP A 758 -4.86 2.21 1.31
N SER A 759 -4.23 3.34 0.99
CA SER A 759 -2.99 3.75 1.64
C SER A 759 -3.18 4.19 3.09
N GLY A 760 -4.36 4.68 3.45
CA GLY A 760 -4.70 5.08 4.81
C GLY A 760 -4.74 3.91 5.77
N GLY A 761 -5.52 2.88 5.45
CA GLY A 761 -5.60 1.65 6.25
C GLY A 761 -4.25 0.94 6.39
N THR A 762 -3.47 0.87 5.29
CA THR A 762 -2.12 0.27 5.31
C THR A 762 -1.16 1.08 6.18
N SER A 763 -1.16 2.41 6.08
CA SER A 763 -0.31 3.29 6.90
C SER A 763 -0.62 3.17 8.38
N ALA A 764 -1.90 3.09 8.73
CA ALA A 764 -2.34 2.87 10.11
C ALA A 764 -1.83 1.52 10.66
N MET A 765 -1.86 0.45 9.84
CA MET A 765 -1.34 -0.87 10.24
C MET A 765 0.18 -0.86 10.47
N VAL A 766 0.94 -0.17 9.63
CA VAL A 766 2.40 0.00 9.80
C VAL A 766 2.72 0.71 11.13
N LEU A 767 2.02 1.81 11.41
CA LEU A 767 2.17 2.53 12.67
C LEU A 767 1.68 1.73 13.87
N ALA A 768 0.60 0.96 13.74
CA ALA A 768 0.10 0.07 14.78
C ALA A 768 1.13 -1.00 15.16
N ALA A 769 1.77 -1.63 14.17
CA ALA A 769 2.82 -2.62 14.41
C ALA A 769 4.01 -2.00 15.17
N GLN A 770 4.51 -0.84 14.74
CA GLN A 770 5.60 -0.13 15.41
C GLN A 770 5.25 0.25 16.86
N ASN A 771 4.03 0.78 17.08
CA ASN A 771 3.60 1.23 18.41
C ASN A 771 3.34 0.07 19.36
N LEU A 772 2.78 -1.06 18.90
CA LEU A 772 2.62 -2.27 19.72
C LEU A 772 3.96 -2.74 20.28
N GLY A 773 5.01 -2.74 19.48
CA GLY A 773 6.35 -3.05 19.94
C GLY A 773 6.84 -2.05 21.02
N SER A 774 6.64 -0.75 20.76
CA SER A 774 7.04 0.29 21.70
C SER A 774 6.25 0.22 23.02
N TRP A 775 4.96 -0.07 23.01
CA TRP A 775 4.16 -0.23 24.23
C TRP A 775 4.60 -1.42 25.07
N ALA A 776 4.99 -2.54 24.44
CA ALA A 776 5.53 -3.70 25.12
C ALA A 776 6.90 -3.44 25.76
N ALA A 777 7.65 -2.42 25.31
CA ALA A 777 8.99 -2.11 25.78
C ALA A 777 9.01 -1.72 27.27
N TRP A 778 8.07 -0.91 27.75
CA TRP A 778 8.01 -0.39 29.12
C TRP A 778 7.91 -1.53 30.18
N PRO A 779 6.89 -2.40 30.13
CA PRO A 779 6.75 -3.44 31.14
C PRO A 779 7.82 -4.51 31.03
N LEU A 780 8.28 -4.82 29.80
CA LEU A 780 9.39 -5.77 29.61
C LEU A 780 10.69 -5.23 30.20
N PHE A 781 11.02 -3.96 29.91
CA PHE A 781 12.17 -3.28 30.50
C PHE A 781 12.11 -3.31 32.03
N GLY A 782 11.00 -2.86 32.63
CA GLY A 782 10.84 -2.82 34.10
C GLY A 782 10.96 -4.19 34.73
N THR A 783 10.33 -5.22 34.15
CA THR A 783 10.36 -6.60 34.71
C THR A 783 11.74 -7.22 34.66
N VAL A 784 12.42 -7.16 33.50
CA VAL A 784 13.76 -7.71 33.33
C VAL A 784 14.76 -6.97 34.22
N LEU A 785 14.66 -5.65 34.26
CA LEU A 785 15.50 -4.80 35.09
C LEU A 785 15.35 -5.13 36.60
N ALA A 786 14.08 -5.14 37.07
CA ALA A 786 13.80 -5.44 38.47
C ALA A 786 14.24 -6.83 38.88
N SER A 787 14.07 -7.85 38.03
CA SER A 787 14.52 -9.20 38.28
C SER A 787 16.05 -9.29 38.36
N ALA A 788 16.76 -8.63 37.44
CA ALA A 788 18.22 -8.60 37.41
C ALA A 788 18.81 -7.89 38.65
N ILE A 789 18.21 -6.77 39.06
CA ILE A 789 18.62 -6.03 40.27
C ILE A 789 18.31 -6.84 41.53
N SER A 790 17.13 -7.46 41.62
CA SER A 790 16.75 -8.30 42.76
C SER A 790 17.73 -9.44 42.93
N ALA A 791 18.13 -10.13 41.88
CA ALA A 791 19.11 -11.21 41.94
C ALA A 791 20.49 -10.75 42.44
N ARG A 792 20.88 -9.50 42.18
CA ARG A 792 22.17 -8.92 42.64
C ARG A 792 22.13 -8.38 44.06
N LEU A 793 20.96 -7.93 44.51
CA LEU A 793 20.78 -7.36 45.83
C LEU A 793 20.24 -8.37 46.86
N SER A 794 19.90 -9.62 46.46
CA SER A 794 19.41 -10.66 47.38
C SER A 794 20.39 -10.99 48.51
N ASP A 795 21.70 -10.92 48.25
CA ASP A 795 22.76 -11.24 49.20
C ASP A 795 23.26 -10.01 49.98
N ALA A 796 22.76 -8.80 49.66
CA ALA A 796 23.19 -7.57 50.28
C ALA A 796 22.37 -7.27 51.56
N SER A 797 22.74 -7.90 52.71
CA SER A 797 22.12 -7.65 54.00
C SER A 797 22.32 -6.21 54.47
N GLY A 798 21.22 -5.53 54.84
CA GLY A 798 21.27 -4.20 55.49
C GLY A 798 21.08 -3.00 54.59
N ILE A 799 20.59 -3.18 53.32
CA ILE A 799 20.13 -2.07 52.48
C ILE A 799 18.64 -1.79 52.80
N PRO A 800 18.26 -0.55 53.10
CA PRO A 800 16.86 -0.18 53.37
C PRO A 800 15.95 -0.50 52.21
N ALA A 801 14.74 -1.01 52.46
CA ALA A 801 13.76 -1.37 51.46
C ALA A 801 13.44 -0.23 50.47
N PRO A 802 13.33 1.06 50.85
CA PRO A 802 13.14 2.15 49.91
C PRO A 802 14.24 2.30 48.86
N LEU A 803 15.50 2.07 49.25
CA LEU A 803 16.65 2.12 48.32
C LEU A 803 16.64 0.96 47.35
N VAL A 804 16.27 -0.25 47.83
CA VAL A 804 16.12 -1.43 46.98
C VAL A 804 14.97 -1.23 45.98
N ASN A 805 13.86 -0.62 46.40
CA ASN A 805 12.71 -0.34 45.52
C ASN A 805 13.03 0.74 44.46
N ALA A 806 13.73 1.80 44.87
CA ALA A 806 14.21 2.81 43.93
C ALA A 806 15.18 2.21 42.89
N ALA A 807 16.10 1.35 43.33
CA ALA A 807 17.00 0.62 42.46
C ALA A 807 16.20 -0.28 41.48
N LYS A 808 15.22 -1.04 41.94
CA LYS A 808 14.36 -1.90 41.12
C LYS A 808 13.56 -1.11 40.10
N ALA A 809 13.12 0.11 40.40
CA ALA A 809 12.53 1.05 39.48
C ALA A 809 13.52 1.59 38.43
N GLY A 810 14.80 1.22 38.53
CA GLY A 810 15.87 1.69 37.64
C GLY A 810 16.19 3.16 37.84
N ILE A 811 15.98 3.69 39.01
CA ILE A 811 16.32 5.08 39.39
C ILE A 811 17.69 5.02 40.07
N PRO A 812 18.76 5.49 39.43
CA PRO A 812 20.06 5.61 40.10
C PRO A 812 19.97 6.68 41.20
N LEU A 813 20.55 6.38 42.32
CA LEU A 813 20.48 7.28 43.47
C LEU A 813 21.68 8.24 43.46
N SER A 814 21.41 9.55 43.56
CA SER A 814 22.46 10.57 43.59
C SER A 814 22.99 10.75 45.05
N ARG A 815 24.29 11.04 45.18
CA ARG A 815 24.92 11.31 46.50
C ARG A 815 24.30 12.50 47.25
N HIS A 816 23.67 13.44 46.51
CA HIS A 816 23.10 14.66 47.10
C HIS A 816 21.70 14.46 47.70
N SER A 817 21.02 13.35 47.40
CA SER A 817 19.67 13.07 47.92
C SER A 817 19.60 12.18 49.14
N LEU A 818 20.77 11.73 49.71
CA LEU A 818 20.80 10.77 50.77
C LEU A 818 21.72 11.18 51.92
N PRO A 819 21.45 10.79 53.20
CA PRO A 819 22.34 11.00 54.34
C PRO A 819 23.72 10.33 54.13
N GLU A 820 24.78 10.99 54.65
CA GLU A 820 26.19 10.54 54.51
C GLU A 820 26.43 9.08 55.00
N SER A 821 25.60 8.60 55.94
CA SER A 821 25.65 7.23 56.45
C SER A 821 25.43 6.13 55.39
N PHE A 822 24.89 6.48 54.21
CA PHE A 822 24.62 5.49 53.14
C PHE A 822 25.59 5.59 51.96
N SER A 823 26.57 6.47 51.95
CA SER A 823 27.50 6.72 50.86
C SER A 823 28.28 5.48 50.42
N GLY A 824 28.74 4.62 51.32
CA GLY A 824 29.47 3.39 50.97
C GLY A 824 28.59 2.29 50.31
N ARG A 825 27.26 2.34 50.52
CA ARG A 825 26.33 1.36 49.97
C ARG A 825 25.74 1.84 48.63
N LEU A 826 25.81 3.13 48.37
CA LEU A 826 25.34 3.76 47.16
C LEU A 826 26.05 3.22 45.90
N ASP A 827 27.37 3.03 46.00
CA ASP A 827 28.17 2.48 44.91
C ASP A 827 27.77 1.02 44.60
N GLN A 828 27.41 0.25 45.60
CA GLN A 828 26.91 -1.12 45.42
C GLN A 828 25.55 -1.16 44.74
N VAL A 829 24.62 -0.25 45.12
CA VAL A 829 23.31 -0.13 44.54
C VAL A 829 23.41 0.35 43.07
N ASN A 830 24.21 1.40 42.80
CA ASN A 830 24.42 1.90 41.46
C ASN A 830 25.07 0.87 40.52
N LYS A 831 26.05 0.10 41.02
CA LYS A 831 26.63 -1.04 40.28
C LYS A 831 25.61 -2.12 39.99
N ALA A 832 24.68 -2.42 40.91
CA ALA A 832 23.59 -3.36 40.66
C ALA A 832 22.63 -2.83 39.59
N VAL A 833 22.29 -1.53 39.60
CA VAL A 833 21.43 -0.89 38.59
C VAL A 833 22.08 -0.92 37.19
N VAL A 834 23.38 -0.54 37.11
CA VAL A 834 24.11 -0.55 35.83
C VAL A 834 24.22 -1.96 35.26
N SER A 835 24.51 -2.96 36.16
CA SER A 835 24.52 -4.36 35.68
C SER A 835 23.14 -4.85 35.25
N GLY A 836 22.07 -4.33 35.88
CA GLY A 836 20.70 -4.56 35.42
C GLY A 836 20.44 -4.00 34.00
N TYR A 837 20.95 -2.82 33.70
CA TYR A 837 20.88 -2.26 32.31
C TYR A 837 21.61 -3.15 31.31
N SER A 838 22.80 -3.70 31.69
CA SER A 838 23.52 -4.62 30.81
C SER A 838 22.70 -5.87 30.50
N VAL A 839 22.02 -6.45 31.48
CA VAL A 839 21.13 -7.62 31.28
C VAL A 839 19.99 -7.27 30.30
N VAL A 840 19.33 -6.14 30.51
CA VAL A 840 18.26 -5.69 29.59
C VAL A 840 18.79 -5.46 28.19
N LEU A 841 19.98 -4.86 28.05
CA LEU A 841 20.63 -4.67 26.75
C LEU A 841 20.92 -5.99 26.05
N TRP A 842 21.39 -7.04 26.76
CA TRP A 842 21.58 -8.37 26.20
C TRP A 842 20.25 -8.99 25.67
N TRP A 843 19.17 -8.84 26.44
CA TRP A 843 17.83 -9.23 25.95
C TRP A 843 17.43 -8.48 24.68
N THR A 844 17.73 -7.18 24.64
CA THR A 844 17.44 -6.34 23.46
C THR A 844 18.29 -6.74 22.25
N VAL A 845 19.57 -7.12 22.46
CA VAL A 845 20.43 -7.72 21.42
C VAL A 845 19.78 -9.00 20.87
N GLY A 846 19.35 -9.90 21.75
CA GLY A 846 18.68 -11.15 21.35
C GLY A 846 17.42 -10.89 20.51
N LEU A 847 16.56 -9.96 20.94
CA LEU A 847 15.35 -9.58 20.21
C LEU A 847 15.67 -8.93 18.85
N THR A 848 16.72 -8.10 18.77
CA THR A 848 17.15 -7.47 17.51
C THR A 848 17.72 -8.50 16.53
N LEU A 849 18.48 -9.47 17.02
CA LEU A 849 18.97 -10.59 16.21
C LEU A 849 17.81 -11.48 15.73
N PHE A 850 16.81 -11.72 16.58
CA PHE A 850 15.60 -12.43 16.20
C PHE A 850 14.81 -11.66 15.12
N ALA A 851 14.67 -10.34 15.25
CA ALA A 851 14.09 -9.49 14.22
C ALA A 851 14.86 -9.55 12.90
N SER A 852 16.19 -9.59 12.95
CA SER A 852 17.07 -9.76 11.79
C SER A 852 16.84 -11.10 11.09
N LEU A 853 16.72 -12.18 11.87
CA LEU A 853 16.39 -13.51 11.36
C LEU A 853 15.01 -13.54 10.70
N LEU A 854 13.98 -12.99 11.35
CA LEU A 854 12.64 -12.87 10.81
C LEU A 854 12.63 -12.09 9.48
N ALA A 855 13.31 -10.95 9.43
CA ALA A 855 13.44 -10.16 8.23
C ALA A 855 14.13 -10.95 7.11
N GLY A 856 15.21 -11.67 7.40
CA GLY A 856 15.93 -12.51 6.45
C GLY A 856 15.09 -13.65 5.88
N LEU A 857 14.23 -14.26 6.70
CA LEU A 857 13.37 -15.38 6.31
C LEU A 857 12.09 -14.91 5.58
N LEU A 858 11.43 -13.86 6.08
CA LEU A 858 10.13 -13.44 5.59
C LEU A 858 10.21 -12.41 4.46
N VAL A 859 11.17 -11.47 4.51
CA VAL A 859 11.31 -10.43 3.49
C VAL A 859 12.15 -10.96 2.32
N THR A 860 11.48 -11.51 1.33
CA THR A 860 12.13 -12.08 0.12
C THR A 860 11.91 -11.23 -1.12
N ALA A 861 11.31 -10.03 -0.97
CA ALA A 861 11.10 -9.09 -2.06
C ALA A 861 12.43 -8.80 -2.79
N ARG A 862 12.38 -8.81 -4.12
CA ARG A 862 13.54 -8.48 -4.97
C ARG A 862 13.68 -6.97 -5.08
N ALA A 863 14.87 -6.51 -5.43
CA ALA A 863 15.07 -5.11 -5.81
C ALA A 863 14.06 -4.74 -6.92
N PRO A 864 13.46 -3.54 -6.89
CA PRO A 864 12.68 -3.05 -8.02
C PRO A 864 13.55 -3.13 -9.27
N LYS A 865 13.10 -3.81 -10.31
CA LYS A 865 13.82 -3.86 -11.59
C LYS A 865 13.89 -2.43 -12.14
N GLN A 866 15.11 -1.99 -12.48
CA GLN A 866 15.37 -0.70 -13.12
C GLN A 866 14.79 -0.66 -14.51
#